data_3c43ae9513ea869947e87ffe65fb58e5
#
_entry.id   3c43ae9513ea869947e87ffe65fb58e5
#
_cell.length_a   1.000
_cell.length_b   1.000
_cell.length_c   1.000
_cell.angle_alpha   90.00
_cell.angle_beta   90.00
_cell.angle_gamma   90.00
#
_symmetry.space_group_name_H-M   'P 1'
#
loop_
_entity.id
_entity.type
_entity.pdbx_description
1 polymer ?
#
loop_
_entity_poly.entity_id
_entity_poly.type
_entity_poly.pdbx_seq_one_letter_code
_entity_poly.pdbx_strand_id
1 'polypeptide(L)'
;MENQKTCPSCGATFPAETKFCTCCGTRLPDAQQPEPVKMMFCFNCGAKIPADAAVCPNCGTPQKLKKKRMRRQHPGLKRAVAAVLSVAALAGCALGVRTLIGKGGKTADYIVYAKDGELMYSSTKKLEPIQLTKRLCTDGRDNIDFEYFGDIVRVSSDGKKILYPDRCAEGPGVTLYCRDLSRNNTEPVKIDTEITEFYVAKDFSSVHYLKGDDGLLYRYDFKEKEKIASGVQDIYASEDGKTVVFRNDSGNAYYKRTGKDKEKIGRADWLNQVSADASSVIYTGEDGAFYRWQKDAGRSKLPIEGYIEYLNTDGKGFISNSNEPDVISLTDLIVDDMVETDAGEMPAMAEPHYSDYENISDYEKAYEEYASQKESSEAKEYREYLRSAAVNAYSSTLFYFDGEQTIELSDSVFNVWGSAEDELGILYTEYNTDDPTLKISEIPTGRDTSSILDDVKKKLVYARGDQLYTVAEVGNLSRAGISGDGTMLYYLYYDEDQVGDLMKAKITSKGVEEPELVDSDASSAMCVRNQLYYYKFTEDDEIELYCDGLLLDKDVNSRTADDTHGKLAYFADWNTNRDEGTLKLTDGKKSVMVSEDVSSFIITPNGGLAYLTDYSRSREEGTLYFYNGKKSVLLDSDVEYVYYPRTYYYCYCGHIGY
;
A
#
# COMPACT_ATOMS: atom_id res chain seq x y z
N MET A 1 -52.29 -15.73 -19.39
CA MET A 1 -52.25 -17.20 -19.15
C MET A 1 -51.45 -17.34 -17.88
N GLU A 2 -52.11 -17.77 -16.79
CA GLU A 2 -51.51 -17.90 -15.47
C GLU A 2 -50.41 -18.98 -15.50
N ASN A 3 -49.24 -18.67 -14.99
CA ASN A 3 -48.13 -19.59 -14.86
C ASN A 3 -48.53 -20.70 -13.86
N GLN A 4 -48.74 -21.90 -14.35
CA GLN A 4 -49.04 -23.09 -13.57
C GLN A 4 -47.87 -24.06 -13.64
N LYS A 5 -47.58 -24.77 -12.53
CA LYS A 5 -46.57 -25.83 -12.50
C LYS A 5 -47.21 -27.18 -12.16
N THR A 6 -46.68 -28.25 -12.74
CA THR A 6 -47.21 -29.59 -12.60
C THR A 6 -46.33 -30.45 -11.69
N CYS A 7 -46.92 -31.16 -10.76
CA CYS A 7 -46.21 -32.06 -9.86
C CYS A 7 -45.62 -33.25 -10.64
N PRO A 8 -44.30 -33.49 -10.55
CA PRO A 8 -43.66 -34.57 -11.30
C PRO A 8 -44.04 -35.97 -10.81
N SER A 9 -44.57 -36.10 -9.60
CA SER A 9 -44.91 -37.39 -9.01
C SER A 9 -46.35 -37.81 -9.23
N CYS A 10 -47.32 -36.89 -9.27
CA CYS A 10 -48.74 -37.23 -9.39
C CYS A 10 -49.48 -36.49 -10.49
N GLY A 11 -48.85 -35.62 -11.25
CA GLY A 11 -49.44 -34.90 -12.38
C GLY A 11 -50.42 -33.78 -12.03
N ALA A 12 -50.65 -33.48 -10.77
CA ALA A 12 -51.56 -32.39 -10.35
C ALA A 12 -50.96 -31.01 -10.62
N THR A 13 -51.75 -30.04 -11.07
CA THR A 13 -51.32 -28.68 -11.44
C THR A 13 -51.61 -27.68 -10.33
N PHE A 14 -50.66 -26.77 -10.08
CA PHE A 14 -50.71 -25.78 -9.01
C PHE A 14 -50.26 -24.41 -9.51
N PRO A 15 -50.65 -23.32 -8.84
CA PRO A 15 -50.06 -22.00 -9.09
C PRO A 15 -48.53 -22.01 -8.92
N ALA A 16 -47.80 -21.15 -9.65
CA ALA A 16 -46.34 -21.12 -9.70
C ALA A 16 -45.65 -20.96 -8.32
N GLU A 17 -46.31 -20.34 -7.38
CA GLU A 17 -45.84 -20.08 -5.99
C GLU A 17 -46.01 -21.25 -5.02
N THR A 18 -46.68 -22.35 -5.40
CA THR A 18 -46.89 -23.50 -4.53
C THR A 18 -45.60 -24.29 -4.33
N LYS A 19 -45.13 -24.42 -3.11
CA LYS A 19 -43.84 -25.09 -2.79
C LYS A 19 -43.97 -26.61 -2.64
N PHE A 20 -45.11 -27.11 -2.27
CA PHE A 20 -45.36 -28.54 -2.07
C PHE A 20 -46.67 -28.98 -2.72
N CYS A 21 -46.70 -30.16 -3.29
CA CYS A 21 -47.90 -30.77 -3.82
C CYS A 21 -48.82 -31.17 -2.66
N THR A 22 -50.04 -30.62 -2.61
CA THR A 22 -51.02 -30.92 -1.56
C THR A 22 -51.64 -32.30 -1.74
N CYS A 23 -51.48 -32.95 -2.91
CA CYS A 23 -52.02 -34.29 -3.19
C CYS A 23 -51.06 -35.43 -2.76
N CYS A 24 -49.72 -35.25 -2.88
CA CYS A 24 -48.76 -36.31 -2.61
C CYS A 24 -47.55 -35.87 -1.74
N GLY A 25 -47.52 -34.62 -1.26
CA GLY A 25 -46.45 -34.10 -0.41
C GLY A 25 -45.12 -33.81 -1.12
N THR A 26 -44.99 -34.09 -2.42
CA THR A 26 -43.76 -33.88 -3.17
C THR A 26 -43.44 -32.39 -3.27
N ARG A 27 -42.19 -31.99 -3.02
CA ARG A 27 -41.71 -30.62 -3.25
C ARG A 27 -41.73 -30.31 -4.75
N LEU A 28 -42.42 -29.24 -5.11
CA LEU A 28 -42.49 -28.78 -6.50
C LEU A 28 -41.26 -27.96 -6.83
N PRO A 29 -40.67 -28.11 -8.04
CA PRO A 29 -39.53 -27.32 -8.46
C PRO A 29 -39.88 -25.83 -8.40
N ASP A 30 -38.98 -25.03 -7.88
CA ASP A 30 -39.10 -23.58 -7.89
C ASP A 30 -39.22 -23.12 -9.35
N ALA A 31 -40.04 -22.11 -9.61
CA ALA A 31 -40.13 -21.53 -10.94
C ALA A 31 -38.72 -21.07 -11.32
N GLN A 32 -38.18 -21.57 -12.44
CA GLN A 32 -36.93 -21.08 -12.97
C GLN A 32 -37.08 -19.58 -13.21
N GLN A 33 -36.47 -18.76 -12.37
CA GLN A 33 -36.26 -17.36 -12.71
C GLN A 33 -35.49 -17.36 -14.03
N PRO A 34 -35.86 -16.55 -15.02
CA PRO A 34 -35.04 -16.39 -16.20
C PRO A 34 -33.65 -15.97 -15.73
N GLU A 35 -32.61 -16.67 -16.20
CA GLU A 35 -31.21 -16.30 -15.91
C GLU A 35 -31.05 -14.80 -16.18
N PRO A 36 -30.44 -14.03 -15.27
CA PRO A 36 -30.23 -12.62 -15.51
C PRO A 36 -29.45 -12.46 -16.82
N VAL A 37 -30.03 -11.70 -17.73
CA VAL A 37 -29.40 -11.40 -19.01
C VAL A 37 -28.10 -10.69 -18.68
N LYS A 38 -26.96 -11.33 -18.97
CA LYS A 38 -25.65 -10.67 -18.79
C LYS A 38 -25.64 -9.39 -19.60
N MET A 39 -25.38 -8.29 -18.91
CA MET A 39 -25.31 -6.97 -19.51
C MET A 39 -23.84 -6.57 -19.71
N MET A 40 -23.55 -5.76 -20.71
CA MET A 40 -22.27 -5.10 -20.95
C MET A 40 -22.49 -3.63 -21.25
N PHE A 41 -21.48 -2.83 -21.12
CA PHE A 41 -21.55 -1.43 -21.52
C PHE A 41 -21.04 -1.24 -22.94
N CYS A 42 -21.70 -0.38 -23.70
CA CYS A 42 -21.25 -0.01 -25.03
C CYS A 42 -19.93 0.77 -24.91
N PHE A 43 -18.89 0.32 -25.60
CA PHE A 43 -17.57 0.92 -25.54
C PHE A 43 -17.49 2.36 -26.13
N ASN A 44 -18.55 2.83 -26.80
CA ASN A 44 -18.56 4.17 -27.41
C ASN A 44 -19.44 5.18 -26.65
N CYS A 45 -20.55 4.75 -26.05
CA CYS A 45 -21.51 5.66 -25.40
C CYS A 45 -21.84 5.28 -23.96
N GLY A 46 -21.19 4.27 -23.38
CA GLY A 46 -21.42 3.81 -22.00
C GLY A 46 -22.80 3.20 -21.72
N ALA A 47 -23.72 3.12 -22.68
CA ALA A 47 -25.07 2.60 -22.45
C ALA A 47 -25.03 1.11 -22.10
N LYS A 48 -25.75 0.70 -21.04
CA LYS A 48 -25.87 -0.69 -20.60
C LYS A 48 -26.72 -1.48 -21.60
N ILE A 49 -26.13 -2.48 -22.24
CA ILE A 49 -26.72 -3.27 -23.33
C ILE A 49 -26.56 -4.77 -23.07
N PRO A 50 -27.39 -5.66 -23.64
CA PRO A 50 -27.18 -7.10 -23.54
C PRO A 50 -25.79 -7.52 -24.04
N ALA A 51 -25.12 -8.43 -23.30
CA ALA A 51 -23.73 -8.85 -23.62
C ALA A 51 -23.58 -9.58 -24.98
N ASP A 52 -24.67 -9.99 -25.59
CA ASP A 52 -24.77 -10.59 -26.92
C ASP A 52 -25.19 -9.60 -28.01
N ALA A 53 -25.38 -8.33 -27.69
CA ALA A 53 -25.77 -7.31 -28.63
C ALA A 53 -24.65 -7.07 -29.67
N ALA A 54 -24.91 -7.31 -30.92
CA ALA A 54 -23.98 -7.08 -32.02
C ALA A 54 -23.77 -5.59 -32.32
N VAL A 55 -24.75 -4.75 -31.98
CA VAL A 55 -24.77 -3.30 -32.22
C VAL A 55 -25.43 -2.64 -31.02
N CYS A 56 -24.88 -1.54 -30.55
CA CYS A 56 -25.48 -0.78 -29.48
C CYS A 56 -26.82 -0.16 -29.92
N PRO A 57 -27.96 -0.44 -29.24
CA PRO A 57 -29.25 0.12 -29.61
C PRO A 57 -29.34 1.64 -29.38
N ASN A 58 -28.47 2.20 -28.55
CA ASN A 58 -28.47 3.62 -28.19
C ASN A 58 -27.69 4.49 -29.19
N CYS A 59 -26.49 4.06 -29.62
CA CYS A 59 -25.63 4.87 -30.48
C CYS A 59 -25.28 4.24 -31.85
N GLY A 60 -25.79 3.05 -32.14
CA GLY A 60 -25.57 2.36 -33.41
C GLY A 60 -24.15 1.76 -33.59
N THR A 61 -23.29 1.83 -32.60
CA THR A 61 -21.91 1.35 -32.69
C THR A 61 -21.84 -0.17 -32.66
N PRO A 62 -21.16 -0.85 -33.64
CA PRO A 62 -20.98 -2.30 -33.61
C PRO A 62 -20.14 -2.74 -32.41
N GLN A 63 -20.59 -3.75 -31.64
CA GLN A 63 -19.88 -4.31 -30.49
C GLN A 63 -19.02 -5.50 -30.91
N LYS A 64 -17.79 -5.58 -30.41
CA LYS A 64 -16.86 -6.70 -30.73
C LYS A 64 -17.26 -7.95 -29.95
N LEU A 65 -18.04 -8.84 -30.56
CA LEU A 65 -18.31 -10.16 -29.99
C LEU A 65 -17.04 -11.03 -30.04
N LYS A 66 -16.61 -11.58 -28.90
CA LYS A 66 -15.51 -12.57 -28.85
C LYS A 66 -15.89 -13.82 -29.65
N LYS A 67 -15.29 -14.01 -30.85
CA LYS A 67 -15.47 -15.23 -31.65
C LYS A 67 -14.89 -16.42 -30.89
N LYS A 68 -15.73 -17.41 -30.52
CA LYS A 68 -15.29 -18.74 -30.07
C LYS A 68 -14.41 -19.36 -31.16
N ARG A 69 -13.11 -19.55 -30.88
CA ARG A 69 -12.19 -20.27 -31.78
C ARG A 69 -12.56 -21.74 -31.82
N MET A 70 -13.15 -22.20 -32.90
CA MET A 70 -13.24 -23.63 -33.22
C MET A 70 -11.84 -24.20 -33.45
N ARG A 71 -11.53 -25.27 -32.71
CA ARG A 71 -10.30 -26.06 -32.83
C ARG A 71 -10.30 -26.81 -34.16
N ARG A 72 -9.52 -26.35 -35.15
CA ARG A 72 -9.16 -27.15 -36.33
C ARG A 72 -7.86 -27.89 -36.09
N GLN A 73 -7.90 -29.22 -36.23
CA GLN A 73 -6.74 -30.12 -36.22
C GLN A 73 -6.04 -30.14 -37.59
N HIS A 74 -4.69 -30.33 -37.53
CA HIS A 74 -3.74 -30.85 -38.52
C HIS A 74 -2.81 -29.88 -39.28
N PRO A 75 -1.64 -30.38 -39.71
CA PRO A 75 -0.61 -31.24 -39.11
C PRO A 75 0.82 -30.66 -39.18
N GLY A 76 1.73 -31.33 -38.50
CA GLY A 76 3.12 -30.96 -38.28
C GLY A 76 4.01 -30.80 -39.51
N LEU A 77 5.13 -30.29 -39.26
CA LEU A 77 6.46 -30.31 -39.88
C LEU A 77 7.09 -28.93 -40.19
N LYS A 78 6.49 -27.81 -39.76
CA LYS A 78 7.19 -26.49 -39.78
C LYS A 78 7.35 -25.82 -38.43
N ARG A 79 7.09 -26.54 -37.33
CA ARG A 79 7.15 -26.01 -35.96
C ARG A 79 8.46 -26.27 -35.21
N ALA A 80 9.37 -27.09 -35.76
CA ALA A 80 10.59 -27.44 -35.08
C ALA A 80 11.69 -26.34 -35.10
N VAL A 81 11.72 -25.49 -36.12
CA VAL A 81 12.75 -24.42 -36.23
C VAL A 81 12.37 -23.15 -35.46
N ALA A 82 11.08 -22.81 -35.40
CA ALA A 82 10.59 -21.66 -34.64
C ALA A 82 10.59 -21.90 -33.11
N ALA A 83 10.42 -23.17 -32.68
CA ALA A 83 10.45 -23.53 -31.27
C ALA A 83 11.86 -23.51 -30.67
N VAL A 84 12.91 -23.77 -31.45
CA VAL A 84 14.30 -23.71 -30.98
C VAL A 84 14.78 -22.27 -30.81
N LEU A 85 14.34 -21.35 -31.65
CA LEU A 85 14.69 -19.92 -31.53
C LEU A 85 13.89 -19.22 -30.41
N SER A 86 12.65 -19.62 -30.14
CA SER A 86 11.87 -19.07 -29.03
C SER A 86 12.31 -19.61 -27.66
N VAL A 87 12.79 -20.87 -27.60
CA VAL A 87 13.39 -21.42 -26.37
C VAL A 87 14.75 -20.79 -26.08
N ALA A 88 15.54 -20.46 -27.12
CA ALA A 88 16.81 -19.75 -26.94
C ALA A 88 16.61 -18.28 -26.48
N ALA A 89 15.56 -17.59 -26.98
CA ALA A 89 15.21 -16.23 -26.56
C ALA A 89 14.64 -16.22 -25.11
N LEU A 90 13.79 -17.19 -24.76
CA LEU A 90 13.27 -17.34 -23.39
C LEU A 90 14.35 -17.81 -22.39
N ALA A 91 15.33 -18.62 -22.82
CA ALA A 91 16.48 -18.98 -22.00
C ALA A 91 17.46 -17.81 -21.82
N GLY A 92 17.61 -16.95 -22.81
CA GLY A 92 18.41 -15.72 -22.74
C GLY A 92 17.80 -14.68 -21.78
N CYS A 93 16.49 -14.46 -21.85
CA CYS A 93 15.75 -13.60 -20.92
C CYS A 93 15.72 -14.19 -19.49
N ALA A 94 15.54 -15.51 -19.34
CA ALA A 94 15.57 -16.18 -18.03
C ALA A 94 16.97 -16.20 -17.39
N LEU A 95 18.05 -16.14 -18.18
CA LEU A 95 19.42 -16.03 -17.68
C LEU A 95 19.78 -14.56 -17.34
N GLY A 96 19.22 -13.57 -18.04
CA GLY A 96 19.39 -12.15 -17.75
C GLY A 96 18.69 -11.74 -16.44
N VAL A 97 17.47 -12.22 -16.22
CA VAL A 97 16.71 -11.98 -14.98
C VAL A 97 17.29 -12.76 -13.79
N ARG A 98 17.90 -13.94 -14.01
CA ARG A 98 18.58 -14.69 -12.96
C ARG A 98 19.89 -14.07 -12.47
N THR A 99 20.49 -13.15 -13.21
CA THR A 99 21.71 -12.43 -12.77
C THR A 99 21.40 -11.16 -11.99
N LEU A 100 20.18 -10.63 -12.05
CA LEU A 100 19.71 -9.48 -11.26
C LEU A 100 19.00 -9.90 -9.97
N ILE A 101 18.34 -11.04 -9.95
CA ILE A 101 17.91 -11.68 -8.70
C ILE A 101 19.16 -12.40 -8.15
N GLY A 102 19.93 -11.67 -7.34
CA GLY A 102 21.05 -12.26 -6.60
C GLY A 102 20.59 -13.59 -6.03
N LYS A 103 21.40 -14.66 -6.20
CA LYS A 103 21.16 -15.96 -5.57
C LYS A 103 20.83 -15.70 -4.11
N GLY A 104 19.55 -15.67 -3.77
CA GLY A 104 19.08 -15.53 -2.42
C GLY A 104 19.69 -16.69 -1.62
N GLY A 105 20.78 -16.42 -0.95
CA GLY A 105 21.23 -17.31 0.11
C GLY A 105 20.02 -17.47 1.02
N LYS A 106 19.68 -18.70 1.42
CA LYS A 106 18.56 -18.95 2.31
C LYS A 106 18.72 -18.04 3.52
N THR A 107 17.89 -17.01 3.60
CA THR A 107 17.85 -16.11 4.75
C THR A 107 17.56 -16.94 6.00
N ALA A 108 18.20 -16.59 7.11
CA ALA A 108 17.91 -17.27 8.38
C ALA A 108 16.44 -17.07 8.73
N ASP A 109 15.81 -18.13 9.17
CA ASP A 109 14.43 -18.11 9.61
C ASP A 109 14.39 -18.25 11.13
N TYR A 110 13.71 -17.30 11.79
CA TYR A 110 13.78 -17.16 13.24
C TYR A 110 12.54 -16.45 13.81
N ILE A 111 12.39 -16.57 15.12
CA ILE A 111 11.35 -15.91 15.91
C ILE A 111 12.05 -15.22 17.08
N VAL A 112 11.71 -13.96 17.33
CA VAL A 112 12.09 -13.19 18.52
C VAL A 112 10.83 -12.86 19.27
N TYR A 113 10.84 -13.02 20.58
CA TYR A 113 9.66 -12.80 21.41
C TYR A 113 10.06 -12.35 22.83
N ALA A 114 9.10 -11.76 23.55
CA ALA A 114 9.23 -11.39 24.96
C ALA A 114 8.60 -12.46 25.84
N LYS A 115 9.28 -12.80 26.95
CA LYS A 115 8.80 -13.68 28.00
C LYS A 115 9.45 -13.32 29.31
N ASP A 116 8.64 -13.21 30.38
CA ASP A 116 9.11 -12.81 31.74
C ASP A 116 9.91 -11.49 31.73
N GLY A 117 9.53 -10.54 30.83
CA GLY A 117 10.25 -9.27 30.66
C GLY A 117 11.62 -9.40 29.99
N GLU A 118 11.94 -10.53 29.36
CA GLU A 118 13.21 -10.81 28.72
C GLU A 118 13.04 -11.15 27.23
N LEU A 119 14.06 -10.83 26.42
CA LEU A 119 14.09 -11.21 25.02
C LEU A 119 14.51 -12.66 24.84
N MET A 120 13.73 -13.37 24.06
CA MET A 120 13.96 -14.74 23.64
C MET A 120 14.20 -14.82 22.13
N TYR A 121 14.97 -15.79 21.71
CA TYR A 121 15.23 -16.12 20.31
C TYR A 121 15.02 -17.61 20.06
N SER A 122 14.43 -17.96 18.94
CA SER A 122 14.39 -19.34 18.46
C SER A 122 14.62 -19.42 16.95
N SER A 123 15.49 -20.32 16.53
CA SER A 123 15.57 -20.70 15.11
C SER A 123 14.39 -21.59 14.75
N THR A 124 13.70 -21.32 13.66
CA THR A 124 12.57 -22.13 13.18
C THR A 124 12.98 -23.56 12.78
N LYS A 125 14.27 -23.81 12.56
CA LYS A 125 14.80 -25.15 12.26
C LYS A 125 14.91 -26.06 13.46
N LYS A 126 15.32 -25.51 14.62
CA LYS A 126 15.54 -26.31 15.85
C LYS A 126 14.40 -26.18 16.83
N LEU A 127 13.72 -25.01 16.86
CA LEU A 127 12.66 -24.67 17.82
C LEU A 127 13.14 -24.84 19.28
N GLU A 128 14.38 -24.47 19.55
CA GLU A 128 14.99 -24.46 20.88
C GLU A 128 15.14 -23.00 21.32
N PRO A 129 14.32 -22.52 22.27
CA PRO A 129 14.40 -21.16 22.78
C PRO A 129 15.75 -20.86 23.45
N ILE A 130 16.28 -19.67 23.18
CA ILE A 130 17.50 -19.15 23.78
C ILE A 130 17.15 -17.80 24.42
N GLN A 131 17.33 -17.68 25.72
CA GLN A 131 17.23 -16.39 26.40
C GLN A 131 18.41 -15.50 26.00
N LEU A 132 18.12 -14.30 25.51
CA LEU A 132 19.11 -13.32 25.06
C LEU A 132 19.50 -12.38 26.20
N THR A 133 18.51 -11.84 26.89
CA THR A 133 18.67 -10.83 27.95
C THR A 133 18.52 -11.44 29.32
N LYS A 134 19.00 -10.75 30.35
CA LYS A 134 18.84 -11.18 31.77
C LYS A 134 18.26 -10.07 32.65
N ARG A 135 18.19 -8.86 32.16
CA ARG A 135 17.69 -7.69 32.87
C ARG A 135 17.35 -6.59 31.85
N LEU A 136 16.43 -6.87 30.94
CA LEU A 136 16.04 -5.88 29.92
C LEU A 136 15.45 -4.63 30.59
N CYS A 137 14.68 -4.82 31.68
CA CYS A 137 14.02 -3.76 32.42
C CYS A 137 14.24 -3.96 33.93
N THR A 138 15.12 -3.15 34.54
CA THR A 138 15.49 -3.29 35.96
C THR A 138 14.80 -2.31 36.89
N ASP A 139 14.08 -1.31 36.42
CA ASP A 139 13.72 -0.13 37.21
C ASP A 139 12.25 -0.09 37.66
N GLY A 140 11.46 -1.17 37.45
CA GLY A 140 10.03 -1.19 37.85
C GLY A 140 9.20 -0.12 37.15
N ARG A 141 9.62 0.36 36.00
CA ARG A 141 8.81 1.21 35.13
C ARG A 141 7.81 0.33 34.37
N ASP A 142 6.56 0.37 34.83
CA ASP A 142 5.44 -0.44 34.31
C ASP A 142 5.04 -0.12 32.88
N ASN A 143 5.79 0.73 32.14
CA ASN A 143 5.44 1.22 30.81
C ASN A 143 6.62 1.19 29.83
N ILE A 144 7.41 0.12 29.83
CA ILE A 144 8.39 -0.04 28.75
C ILE A 144 7.63 -0.62 27.57
N ASP A 145 7.65 0.16 26.50
CA ASP A 145 7.09 -0.25 25.22
C ASP A 145 7.98 -1.35 24.62
N PHE A 146 7.66 -2.60 24.95
CA PHE A 146 8.36 -3.79 24.48
C PHE A 146 8.43 -3.87 22.96
N GLU A 147 7.51 -3.22 22.25
CA GLU A 147 7.51 -3.20 20.77
C GLU A 147 8.82 -2.65 20.22
N TYR A 148 9.40 -1.63 20.85
CA TYR A 148 10.65 -1.02 20.40
C TYR A 148 11.89 -1.91 20.54
N PHE A 149 11.93 -2.80 21.52
CA PHE A 149 13.12 -3.64 21.73
C PHE A 149 13.31 -4.69 20.63
N GLY A 150 12.22 -5.25 20.12
CA GLY A 150 12.27 -6.16 18.98
C GLY A 150 12.79 -5.48 17.72
N ASP A 151 12.48 -4.20 17.54
CA ASP A 151 12.95 -3.40 16.42
C ASP A 151 14.46 -3.19 16.41
N ILE A 152 15.13 -3.36 17.55
CA ILE A 152 16.59 -3.27 17.68
C ILE A 152 17.27 -4.58 17.27
N VAL A 153 16.59 -5.73 17.41
CA VAL A 153 17.19 -7.04 17.13
C VAL A 153 17.52 -7.20 15.65
N ARG A 154 18.75 -7.63 15.37
CA ARG A 154 19.21 -7.98 14.02
C ARG A 154 19.80 -9.38 14.01
N VAL A 155 19.45 -10.18 13.00
CA VAL A 155 20.01 -11.52 12.82
C VAL A 155 20.76 -11.56 11.50
N SER A 156 21.95 -12.14 11.48
CA SER A 156 22.72 -12.30 10.26
C SER A 156 21.99 -13.19 9.26
N SER A 157 22.16 -12.94 7.96
CA SER A 157 21.48 -13.69 6.90
C SER A 157 21.70 -15.20 6.97
N ASP A 158 22.84 -15.64 7.51
CA ASP A 158 23.17 -17.07 7.72
C ASP A 158 22.65 -17.61 9.09
N GLY A 159 22.07 -16.76 9.94
CA GLY A 159 21.52 -17.10 11.25
C GLY A 159 22.54 -17.45 12.33
N LYS A 160 23.83 -17.13 12.11
CA LYS A 160 24.88 -17.46 13.08
C LYS A 160 25.16 -16.39 14.10
N LYS A 161 24.77 -15.16 13.83
CA LYS A 161 24.97 -14.04 14.75
C LYS A 161 23.66 -13.31 14.99
N ILE A 162 23.49 -12.85 16.23
CA ILE A 162 22.39 -11.99 16.62
C ILE A 162 22.92 -10.79 17.37
N LEU A 163 22.40 -9.62 17.03
CA LEU A 163 22.67 -8.35 17.68
C LEU A 163 21.37 -7.93 18.37
N TYR A 164 21.47 -7.57 19.67
CA TYR A 164 20.29 -7.31 20.49
C TYR A 164 20.61 -6.35 21.63
N PRO A 165 19.61 -5.61 22.14
CA PRO A 165 19.78 -4.78 23.34
C PRO A 165 19.71 -5.65 24.59
N ASP A 166 20.47 -5.29 25.63
CA ASP A 166 20.36 -5.82 26.98
C ASP A 166 20.56 -4.68 27.98
N ARG A 167 19.57 -4.32 28.72
CA ARG A 167 19.40 -3.15 29.59
C ARG A 167 18.98 -1.86 28.89
N CYS A 168 17.95 -1.26 29.45
CA CYS A 168 17.67 0.15 29.31
C CYS A 168 18.71 0.93 30.09
N ALA A 169 19.33 1.92 29.47
CA ALA A 169 20.19 2.86 30.19
C ALA A 169 19.32 3.89 30.93
N GLU A 170 19.81 4.48 32.03
CA GLU A 170 19.21 5.69 32.62
C GLU A 170 19.40 6.93 31.76
N GLY A 171 19.73 6.79 30.47
CA GLY A 171 20.02 7.83 29.50
C GLY A 171 19.57 7.43 28.10
N PRO A 172 19.87 8.27 27.08
CA PRO A 172 19.48 7.97 25.72
C PRO A 172 20.17 6.70 25.20
N GLY A 173 19.38 5.86 24.50
CA GLY A 173 19.89 4.68 23.82
C GLY A 173 19.96 3.42 24.67
N VAL A 174 20.58 2.39 24.11
CA VAL A 174 20.62 1.03 24.65
C VAL A 174 22.04 0.51 24.85
N THR A 175 22.19 -0.51 25.68
CA THR A 175 23.38 -1.34 25.72
C THR A 175 23.23 -2.45 24.67
N LEU A 176 24.13 -2.50 23.70
CA LEU A 176 24.06 -3.41 22.57
C LEU A 176 25.05 -4.57 22.72
N TYR A 177 24.57 -5.79 22.44
CA TYR A 177 25.35 -7.01 22.46
C TYR A 177 25.28 -7.75 21.13
N CYS A 178 26.32 -8.51 20.84
CA CYS A 178 26.32 -9.49 19.75
C CYS A 178 26.65 -10.88 20.29
N ARG A 179 25.88 -11.90 19.86
CA ARG A 179 26.10 -13.29 20.24
C ARG A 179 26.28 -14.17 19.01
N ASP A 180 27.24 -15.09 19.09
CA ASP A 180 27.43 -16.16 18.11
C ASP A 180 26.47 -17.31 18.43
N LEU A 181 25.51 -17.56 17.54
CA LEU A 181 24.51 -18.63 17.66
C LEU A 181 24.99 -19.97 17.07
N SER A 182 26.15 -19.99 16.39
CA SER A 182 26.69 -21.21 15.78
C SER A 182 27.28 -22.18 16.80
N ARG A 183 27.55 -21.71 18.00
CA ARG A 183 28.13 -22.47 19.11
C ARG A 183 27.24 -22.39 20.34
N ASN A 184 26.94 -23.50 20.96
CA ASN A 184 26.24 -23.54 22.23
C ASN A 184 27.12 -22.90 23.33
N ASN A 185 26.51 -22.06 24.19
CA ASN A 185 27.14 -21.38 25.34
C ASN A 185 28.24 -20.37 24.99
N THR A 186 28.16 -19.69 23.86
CA THR A 186 29.02 -18.52 23.60
C THR A 186 28.56 -17.33 24.45
N GLU A 187 29.46 -16.76 25.22
CA GLU A 187 29.20 -15.52 25.93
C GLU A 187 28.97 -14.38 24.92
N PRO A 188 27.97 -13.53 25.15
CA PRO A 188 27.72 -12.38 24.28
C PRO A 188 28.83 -11.35 24.39
N VAL A 189 29.20 -10.76 23.29
CA VAL A 189 30.15 -9.67 23.22
C VAL A 189 29.42 -8.34 23.36
N LYS A 190 29.74 -7.59 24.41
CA LYS A 190 29.22 -6.23 24.58
C LYS A 190 29.85 -5.31 23.51
N ILE A 191 29.01 -4.60 22.77
CA ILE A 191 29.45 -3.58 21.79
C ILE A 191 29.73 -2.27 22.51
N ASP A 192 28.68 -1.64 23.09
CA ASP A 192 28.80 -0.45 23.91
C ASP A 192 27.49 -0.19 24.70
N THR A 193 27.50 0.88 25.53
CA THR A 193 26.33 1.48 26.20
C THR A 193 25.92 2.76 25.51
N GLU A 194 24.71 3.23 25.82
CA GLU A 194 24.19 4.52 25.33
C GLU A 194 24.23 4.64 23.80
N ILE A 195 23.96 3.52 23.10
CA ILE A 195 23.90 3.51 21.64
C ILE A 195 22.54 4.05 21.23
N THR A 196 22.52 5.15 20.50
CA THR A 196 21.32 5.83 20.01
C THR A 196 20.97 5.47 18.58
N GLU A 197 21.96 5.05 17.80
CA GLU A 197 21.81 4.71 16.39
C GLU A 197 22.92 3.76 15.95
N PHE A 198 22.61 2.80 15.08
CA PHE A 198 23.64 1.91 14.55
C PHE A 198 23.34 1.38 13.15
N TYR A 199 24.40 1.04 12.44
CA TYR A 199 24.42 0.25 11.22
C TYR A 199 25.29 -0.98 11.41
N VAL A 200 24.75 -2.16 11.16
CA VAL A 200 25.50 -3.41 11.14
C VAL A 200 25.84 -3.80 9.71
N ALA A 201 27.07 -4.21 9.44
CA ALA A 201 27.46 -4.74 8.15
C ALA A 201 26.62 -5.99 7.79
N LYS A 202 26.28 -6.17 6.52
CA LYS A 202 25.43 -7.27 6.03
C LYS A 202 25.96 -8.67 6.40
N ASP A 203 27.27 -8.82 6.48
CA ASP A 203 27.96 -10.03 6.93
C ASP A 203 28.23 -10.06 8.45
N PHE A 204 27.74 -9.08 9.20
CA PHE A 204 28.02 -8.92 10.62
C PHE A 204 29.52 -8.88 10.96
N SER A 205 30.32 -8.31 10.09
CA SER A 205 31.76 -8.12 10.33
C SER A 205 32.09 -6.89 11.14
N SER A 206 31.20 -5.88 11.16
CA SER A 206 31.38 -4.65 11.93
C SER A 206 30.06 -3.94 12.20
N VAL A 207 30.07 -3.02 13.17
CA VAL A 207 28.97 -2.12 13.52
C VAL A 207 29.51 -0.70 13.56
N HIS A 208 28.82 0.23 12.86
CA HIS A 208 28.98 1.67 13.07
C HIS A 208 27.85 2.15 13.96
N TYR A 209 28.14 2.99 14.95
CA TYR A 209 27.12 3.45 15.88
C TYR A 209 27.41 4.82 16.45
N LEU A 210 26.33 5.52 16.78
CA LEU A 210 26.35 6.73 17.59
C LEU A 210 26.16 6.39 19.07
N LYS A 211 26.88 7.10 19.93
CA LYS A 211 26.83 6.93 21.36
C LYS A 211 26.59 8.26 22.05
N GLY A 212 25.60 8.26 22.97
CA GLY A 212 25.26 9.39 23.82
C GLY A 212 24.75 10.61 23.04
N ASP A 213 24.34 11.63 23.78
CA ASP A 213 23.84 12.89 23.23
C ASP A 213 24.92 13.72 22.51
N ASP A 214 26.18 13.47 22.85
CA ASP A 214 27.32 14.12 22.19
C ASP A 214 27.59 13.59 20.78
N GLY A 215 26.80 12.65 20.28
CA GLY A 215 26.92 12.07 18.94
C GLY A 215 28.32 11.52 18.65
N LEU A 216 28.83 10.65 19.54
CA LEU A 216 30.16 10.04 19.36
C LEU A 216 30.05 8.88 18.36
N LEU A 217 30.62 9.04 17.16
CA LEU A 217 30.63 8.02 16.13
C LEU A 217 31.79 7.04 16.30
N TYR A 218 31.46 5.76 16.40
CA TYR A 218 32.40 4.66 16.47
C TYR A 218 32.15 3.62 15.37
N ARG A 219 33.24 2.88 15.05
CA ARG A 219 33.22 1.61 14.35
C ARG A 219 33.80 0.52 15.25
N TYR A 220 33.14 -0.61 15.32
CA TYR A 220 33.62 -1.78 16.04
C TYR A 220 33.58 -3.03 15.14
N ASP A 221 34.71 -3.71 14.97
CA ASP A 221 34.83 -4.91 14.13
C ASP A 221 34.91 -6.21 14.98
N PHE A 222 34.40 -6.16 16.19
CA PHE A 222 34.45 -7.22 17.20
C PHE A 222 35.85 -7.57 17.72
N LYS A 223 36.86 -6.78 17.36
CA LYS A 223 38.24 -6.86 17.86
C LYS A 223 38.70 -5.49 18.36
N GLU A 224 38.60 -4.49 17.52
CA GLU A 224 39.07 -3.14 17.79
C GLU A 224 37.93 -2.12 17.63
N LYS A 225 37.94 -1.14 18.53
CA LYS A 225 37.01 -0.01 18.51
C LYS A 225 37.72 1.23 18.03
N GLU A 226 37.29 1.80 16.91
CA GLU A 226 37.80 3.03 16.32
C GLU A 226 36.82 4.18 16.57
N LYS A 227 37.23 5.24 17.24
CA LYS A 227 36.47 6.50 17.29
C LYS A 227 36.70 7.26 15.99
N ILE A 228 35.59 7.56 15.27
CA ILE A 228 35.64 8.23 13.96
C ILE A 228 35.46 9.74 14.10
N ALA A 229 34.44 10.16 14.88
CA ALA A 229 34.09 11.58 15.01
C ALA A 229 33.32 11.82 16.32
N SER A 230 33.04 13.11 16.60
CA SER A 230 32.14 13.58 17.66
C SER A 230 31.23 14.67 17.11
N GLY A 231 30.10 14.96 17.78
CA GLY A 231 29.09 15.90 17.33
C GLY A 231 28.42 15.43 16.05
N VAL A 232 28.22 14.12 15.87
CA VAL A 232 27.58 13.54 14.68
C VAL A 232 26.08 13.49 14.91
N GLN A 233 25.31 13.90 13.91
CA GLN A 233 23.85 13.92 13.92
C GLN A 233 23.25 12.78 13.11
N ASP A 234 23.80 12.50 11.92
CA ASP A 234 23.31 11.46 11.02
C ASP A 234 24.46 10.57 10.56
N ILE A 235 24.18 9.28 10.41
CA ILE A 235 25.13 8.30 9.87
C ILE A 235 24.46 7.42 8.81
N TYR A 236 25.25 7.00 7.82
CA TYR A 236 24.90 5.99 6.81
C TYR A 236 26.12 5.12 6.56
N ALA A 237 26.04 3.83 6.80
CA ALA A 237 27.16 2.94 6.56
C ALA A 237 26.93 2.07 5.32
N SER A 238 28.01 1.79 4.58
CA SER A 238 27.94 0.84 3.47
C SER A 238 27.57 -0.57 3.93
N GLU A 239 26.90 -1.35 3.09
CA GLU A 239 26.53 -2.74 3.40
C GLU A 239 27.72 -3.63 3.78
N ASP A 240 28.92 -3.36 3.24
CA ASP A 240 30.15 -4.08 3.58
C ASP A 240 30.79 -3.62 4.91
N GLY A 241 30.22 -2.62 5.57
CA GLY A 241 30.67 -2.08 6.85
C GLY A 241 32.05 -1.44 6.84
N LYS A 242 32.59 -1.08 5.65
CA LYS A 242 33.92 -0.47 5.52
C LYS A 242 33.87 1.03 5.36
N THR A 243 32.73 1.59 5.01
CA THR A 243 32.57 3.01 4.73
C THR A 243 31.41 3.56 5.56
N VAL A 244 31.55 4.78 6.05
CA VAL A 244 30.48 5.55 6.69
C VAL A 244 30.46 6.96 6.13
N VAL A 245 29.25 7.44 5.80
CA VAL A 245 28.94 8.84 5.52
C VAL A 245 28.26 9.38 6.76
N PHE A 246 28.64 10.57 7.19
CA PHE A 246 28.05 11.19 8.37
C PHE A 246 28.03 12.70 8.26
N ARG A 247 27.07 13.33 8.93
CA ARG A 247 26.94 14.77 9.09
C ARG A 247 27.14 15.15 10.55
N ASN A 248 27.90 16.21 10.81
CA ASN A 248 28.11 16.69 12.16
C ASN A 248 27.22 17.89 12.50
N ASP A 249 27.19 18.29 13.78
CA ASP A 249 26.44 19.41 14.36
C ASP A 249 26.72 20.76 13.70
N SER A 250 27.88 20.91 13.06
CA SER A 250 28.26 22.10 12.30
C SER A 250 27.81 22.03 10.83
N GLY A 251 26.95 21.09 10.46
CA GLY A 251 26.44 20.91 9.11
C GLY A 251 27.45 20.40 8.09
N ASN A 252 28.61 19.87 8.52
CA ASN A 252 29.56 19.32 7.57
C ASN A 252 29.33 17.82 7.36
N ALA A 253 29.21 17.42 6.11
CA ALA A 253 29.11 16.02 5.70
C ALA A 253 30.50 15.47 5.32
N TYR A 254 30.74 14.23 5.71
CA TYR A 254 32.00 13.53 5.53
C TYR A 254 31.81 12.11 5.02
N TYR A 255 32.76 11.66 4.23
CA TYR A 255 32.96 10.27 3.82
C TYR A 255 34.18 9.72 4.56
N LYS A 256 34.08 8.54 5.16
CA LYS A 256 35.18 7.89 5.87
C LYS A 256 35.22 6.41 5.52
N ARG A 257 36.33 5.95 4.94
CA ARG A 257 36.57 4.53 4.71
C ARG A 257 37.56 4.02 5.77
N THR A 258 37.39 2.79 6.22
CA THR A 258 38.30 2.12 7.16
C THR A 258 39.75 2.20 6.69
N GLY A 259 40.64 2.62 7.59
CA GLY A 259 42.07 2.75 7.31
C GLY A 259 42.46 3.94 6.40
N LYS A 260 41.52 4.85 6.11
CA LYS A 260 41.79 6.10 5.35
C LYS A 260 41.36 7.31 6.18
N ASP A 261 41.90 8.48 5.88
CA ASP A 261 41.43 9.73 6.46
C ASP A 261 40.00 10.04 5.99
N LYS A 262 39.29 10.85 6.78
CA LYS A 262 37.96 11.32 6.39
C LYS A 262 38.08 12.39 5.31
N GLU A 263 37.23 12.32 4.32
CA GLU A 263 37.07 13.27 3.22
C GLU A 263 35.81 14.11 3.43
N LYS A 264 35.93 15.43 3.26
CA LYS A 264 34.78 16.33 3.35
C LYS A 264 33.98 16.29 2.05
N ILE A 265 32.69 15.95 2.15
CA ILE A 265 31.71 15.97 1.05
C ILE A 265 31.24 17.40 0.77
N GLY A 266 30.84 18.12 1.81
CA GLY A 266 30.28 19.47 1.71
C GLY A 266 29.65 19.94 3.02
N ARG A 267 28.89 21.05 2.92
CA ARG A 267 27.94 21.45 3.97
C ARG A 267 26.57 20.96 3.56
N ALA A 268 25.88 20.30 4.47
CA ALA A 268 24.58 19.65 4.24
C ALA A 268 23.63 19.94 5.40
N ASP A 269 22.43 20.34 5.07
CA ASP A 269 21.32 20.39 6.03
C ASP A 269 20.75 18.98 6.25
N TRP A 270 20.65 18.19 5.17
CA TRP A 270 20.18 16.81 5.21
C TRP A 270 20.94 15.92 4.24
N LEU A 271 21.18 14.67 4.65
CA LEU A 271 21.62 13.60 3.77
C LEU A 271 20.38 12.88 3.21
N ASN A 272 19.99 13.17 1.97
CA ASN A 272 18.76 12.66 1.38
C ASN A 272 18.88 11.19 0.96
N GLN A 273 20.00 10.83 0.31
CA GLN A 273 20.23 9.47 -0.16
C GLN A 273 21.71 9.12 -0.17
N VAL A 274 22.03 7.91 0.25
CA VAL A 274 23.38 7.36 0.20
C VAL A 274 23.30 6.00 -0.49
N SER A 275 24.15 5.78 -1.51
CA SER A 275 24.22 4.49 -2.19
C SER A 275 24.67 3.36 -1.25
N ALA A 276 24.26 2.12 -1.52
CA ALA A 276 24.55 0.95 -0.67
C ALA A 276 26.05 0.71 -0.41
N ASP A 277 26.92 1.13 -1.33
CA ASP A 277 28.38 1.10 -1.20
C ASP A 277 28.95 2.41 -0.64
N ALA A 278 28.09 3.40 -0.36
CA ALA A 278 28.42 4.75 0.09
C ALA A 278 29.32 5.55 -0.87
N SER A 279 29.37 5.19 -2.16
CA SER A 279 30.19 5.90 -3.16
C SER A 279 29.49 7.12 -3.77
N SER A 280 28.17 7.25 -3.60
CA SER A 280 27.36 8.38 -4.05
C SER A 280 26.46 8.88 -2.91
N VAL A 281 26.39 10.19 -2.74
CA VAL A 281 25.59 10.87 -1.72
C VAL A 281 24.82 12.01 -2.36
N ILE A 282 23.50 12.02 -2.20
CA ILE A 282 22.65 13.17 -2.53
C ILE A 282 22.26 13.84 -1.24
N TYR A 283 22.42 15.15 -1.18
CA TYR A 283 22.16 15.93 0.02
C TYR A 283 21.66 17.34 -0.30
N THR A 284 20.89 17.90 0.62
CA THR A 284 20.47 19.30 0.59
C THR A 284 21.53 20.15 1.25
N GLY A 285 22.01 21.17 0.56
CA GLY A 285 22.96 22.15 1.09
C GLY A 285 22.29 23.23 1.94
N GLU A 286 23.07 24.02 2.68
CA GLU A 286 22.57 25.16 3.49
C GLU A 286 21.88 26.24 2.67
N ASP A 287 22.07 26.25 1.36
CA ASP A 287 21.40 27.13 0.41
C ASP A 287 20.06 26.54 -0.10
N GLY A 288 19.61 25.42 0.46
CA GLY A 288 18.42 24.70 0.05
C GLY A 288 18.55 23.94 -1.28
N ALA A 289 19.71 24.03 -1.94
CA ALA A 289 19.93 23.36 -3.20
C ALA A 289 20.37 21.90 -3.01
N PHE A 290 20.02 21.05 -3.96
CA PHE A 290 20.46 19.67 -3.98
C PHE A 290 21.83 19.52 -4.61
N TYR A 291 22.63 18.65 -4.01
CA TYR A 291 23.98 18.33 -4.47
C TYR A 291 24.15 16.82 -4.54
N ARG A 292 24.91 16.38 -5.53
CA ARG A 292 25.43 15.02 -5.61
C ARG A 292 26.93 15.03 -5.40
N TRP A 293 27.40 14.23 -4.48
CA TRP A 293 28.80 13.93 -4.33
C TRP A 293 29.06 12.49 -4.76
N GLN A 294 30.10 12.30 -5.55
CA GLN A 294 30.57 10.99 -5.97
C GLN A 294 32.04 10.87 -5.64
N LYS A 295 32.43 9.75 -5.06
CA LYS A 295 33.78 9.54 -4.53
C LYS A 295 34.90 9.90 -5.49
N ASP A 296 34.75 9.56 -6.78
CA ASP A 296 35.84 9.75 -7.78
C ASP A 296 35.58 10.99 -8.67
N ALA A 297 34.42 11.60 -8.62
CA ALA A 297 34.03 12.76 -9.43
C ALA A 297 33.86 14.04 -8.62
N GLY A 298 33.78 13.95 -7.28
CA GLY A 298 33.58 15.11 -6.42
C GLY A 298 32.13 15.59 -6.37
N ARG A 299 31.92 16.87 -6.05
CA ARG A 299 30.64 17.51 -5.83
C ARG A 299 30.11 18.19 -7.09
N SER A 300 28.81 17.99 -7.40
CA SER A 300 28.06 18.75 -8.41
C SER A 300 26.75 19.24 -7.82
N LYS A 301 26.31 20.44 -8.22
CA LYS A 301 24.95 20.92 -7.92
C LYS A 301 23.99 20.22 -8.86
N LEU A 302 22.88 19.74 -8.33
CA LEU A 302 21.81 19.17 -9.12
C LEU A 302 20.79 20.26 -9.47
N PRO A 303 20.25 20.27 -10.69
CA PRO A 303 19.21 21.21 -11.10
C PRO A 303 17.83 20.72 -10.58
N ILE A 304 17.75 20.48 -9.28
CA ILE A 304 16.57 19.98 -8.59
C ILE A 304 16.07 21.07 -7.65
N GLU A 305 14.79 21.36 -7.71
CA GLU A 305 14.05 22.20 -6.75
C GLU A 305 12.84 21.41 -6.27
N GLY A 306 12.52 21.47 -4.97
CA GLY A 306 11.36 20.78 -4.38
C GLY A 306 11.69 19.54 -3.54
N TYR A 307 10.80 18.55 -3.52
CA TYR A 307 10.89 17.33 -2.72
C TYR A 307 11.23 16.13 -3.58
N ILE A 308 12.08 15.24 -3.06
CA ILE A 308 12.40 13.98 -3.71
C ILE A 308 11.28 12.97 -3.39
N GLU A 309 10.50 12.58 -4.39
CA GLU A 309 9.51 11.51 -4.27
C GLU A 309 10.21 10.13 -4.32
N TYR A 310 11.11 9.98 -5.26
CA TYR A 310 11.89 8.76 -5.43
C TYR A 310 13.17 9.06 -6.21
N LEU A 311 14.29 8.56 -5.71
CA LEU A 311 15.56 8.52 -6.47
C LEU A 311 16.16 7.13 -6.34
N ASN A 312 16.63 6.57 -7.45
CA ASN A 312 17.38 5.33 -7.42
C ASN A 312 18.85 5.56 -7.00
N THR A 313 19.61 4.49 -6.86
CA THR A 313 21.03 4.55 -6.47
C THR A 313 21.92 5.26 -7.50
N ASP A 314 21.49 5.35 -8.77
CA ASP A 314 22.15 6.11 -9.82
C ASP A 314 21.79 7.61 -9.77
N GLY A 315 20.90 8.00 -8.85
CA GLY A 315 20.45 9.37 -8.65
C GLY A 315 19.48 9.83 -9.74
N LYS A 316 18.74 8.92 -10.35
CA LYS A 316 17.63 9.20 -11.26
C LYS A 316 16.32 8.99 -10.55
N GLY A 317 15.28 9.74 -10.91
CA GLY A 317 13.98 9.53 -10.30
C GLY A 317 13.02 10.69 -10.44
N PHE A 318 12.12 10.80 -9.49
CA PHE A 318 11.01 11.74 -9.52
C PHE A 318 11.09 12.73 -8.37
N ILE A 319 10.75 13.96 -8.69
CA ILE A 319 10.82 15.10 -7.79
C ILE A 319 9.51 15.85 -7.91
N SER A 320 8.90 16.18 -6.78
CA SER A 320 7.74 17.05 -6.74
C SER A 320 8.14 18.43 -6.21
N ASN A 321 7.56 19.46 -6.79
CA ASN A 321 7.64 20.80 -6.27
C ASN A 321 6.21 21.22 -5.90
N SER A 322 5.90 21.29 -4.61
CA SER A 322 4.67 21.89 -4.16
C SER A 322 4.87 23.40 -4.21
N ASN A 323 4.44 24.01 -5.29
CA ASN A 323 4.27 25.46 -5.35
C ASN A 323 3.29 25.90 -4.26
N GLU A 324 3.31 27.19 -3.88
CA GLU A 324 2.17 27.76 -3.16
C GLU A 324 0.89 27.33 -3.90
N PRO A 325 -0.20 27.00 -3.17
CA PRO A 325 -1.39 26.44 -3.79
C PRO A 325 -1.81 27.35 -4.95
N ASP A 326 -1.77 26.81 -6.17
CA ASP A 326 -2.29 27.52 -7.31
C ASP A 326 -3.77 27.74 -7.10
N VAL A 327 -4.19 28.99 -7.19
CA VAL A 327 -5.60 29.36 -7.12
C VAL A 327 -6.20 29.04 -8.49
N ILE A 328 -6.76 27.83 -8.62
CA ILE A 328 -7.45 27.44 -9.84
C ILE A 328 -8.89 27.96 -9.76
N SER A 329 -9.36 28.60 -10.82
CA SER A 329 -10.78 28.90 -10.94
C SER A 329 -11.57 27.59 -10.96
N LEU A 330 -12.62 27.47 -10.16
CA LEU A 330 -13.45 26.26 -10.21
C LEU A 330 -14.02 26.02 -11.60
N THR A 331 -14.25 27.09 -12.38
CA THR A 331 -14.73 27.00 -13.78
C THR A 331 -13.72 26.40 -14.76
N ASP A 332 -12.46 26.27 -14.38
CA ASP A 332 -11.47 25.56 -15.19
C ASP A 332 -11.55 24.03 -14.98
N LEU A 333 -12.23 23.60 -13.93
CA LEU A 333 -12.38 22.20 -13.54
C LEU A 333 -13.79 21.63 -13.75
N ILE A 334 -14.78 22.49 -13.98
CA ILE A 334 -16.18 22.10 -14.15
C ILE A 334 -16.78 22.78 -15.41
N VAL A 335 -17.83 22.15 -15.96
CA VAL A 335 -18.55 22.68 -17.13
C VAL A 335 -19.68 23.59 -16.68
N ASP A 336 -19.67 24.85 -17.11
CA ASP A 336 -20.83 25.73 -16.96
C ASP A 336 -21.85 25.43 -18.07
N ASP A 337 -22.77 24.51 -17.80
CA ASP A 337 -23.85 24.10 -18.70
C ASP A 337 -25.14 24.89 -18.52
N MET A 338 -25.11 25.91 -17.66
CA MET A 338 -26.29 26.73 -17.35
C MET A 338 -26.44 27.88 -18.32
N VAL A 339 -27.45 27.76 -19.17
CA VAL A 339 -27.89 28.87 -20.03
C VAL A 339 -28.45 30.00 -19.17
N GLU A 340 -27.92 31.21 -19.32
CA GLU A 340 -28.56 32.40 -18.74
C GLU A 340 -29.94 32.54 -19.36
N THR A 341 -30.96 32.13 -18.66
CA THR A 341 -32.31 32.55 -19.00
C THR A 341 -32.48 33.95 -18.46
N ASP A 342 -32.74 34.92 -19.34
CA ASP A 342 -33.22 36.29 -19.03
C ASP A 342 -34.62 36.22 -18.35
N ALA A 343 -34.74 35.47 -17.27
CA ALA A 343 -35.87 35.50 -16.39
C ALA A 343 -35.67 36.76 -15.52
N GLY A 344 -36.34 37.82 -15.90
CA GLY A 344 -36.33 39.08 -15.15
C GLY A 344 -36.50 38.80 -13.67
N GLU A 345 -35.84 39.63 -12.82
CA GLU A 345 -35.92 39.53 -11.36
C GLU A 345 -37.39 39.30 -10.94
N MET A 346 -37.71 38.10 -10.51
CA MET A 346 -38.99 37.86 -9.87
C MET A 346 -38.96 38.54 -8.50
N PRO A 347 -39.96 39.38 -8.17
CA PRO A 347 -40.01 40.02 -6.86
C PRO A 347 -40.01 38.97 -5.77
N ALA A 348 -39.13 39.10 -4.76
CA ALA A 348 -39.07 38.18 -3.64
C ALA A 348 -40.45 38.02 -3.00
N MET A 349 -40.99 36.82 -2.98
CA MET A 349 -42.21 36.48 -2.25
C MET A 349 -41.92 36.54 -0.74
N ALA A 350 -42.78 37.18 0.01
CA ALA A 350 -42.75 37.10 1.47
C ALA A 350 -43.21 35.71 1.93
N GLU A 351 -42.61 35.23 3.00
CA GLU A 351 -43.05 33.95 3.59
C GLU A 351 -44.53 33.97 3.94
N PRO A 352 -45.35 33.08 3.44
CA PRO A 352 -46.78 33.04 3.73
C PRO A 352 -47.04 32.80 5.22
N HIS A 353 -47.90 33.60 5.82
CA HIS A 353 -48.34 33.40 7.20
C HIS A 353 -49.74 32.77 7.21
N TYR A 354 -49.94 31.69 7.98
CA TYR A 354 -51.22 30.97 8.03
C TYR A 354 -52.42 31.88 8.32
N SER A 355 -52.22 32.95 9.11
CA SER A 355 -53.24 33.94 9.44
C SER A 355 -53.79 34.75 8.25
N ASP A 356 -53.12 34.72 7.11
CA ASP A 356 -53.44 35.52 5.94
C ASP A 356 -54.34 34.78 4.94
N TYR A 357 -54.67 33.49 5.25
CA TYR A 357 -55.44 32.61 4.39
C TYR A 357 -56.73 32.13 5.08
N GLU A 358 -57.81 32.01 4.32
CA GLU A 358 -59.12 31.60 4.83
C GLU A 358 -59.21 30.07 5.13
N ASN A 359 -58.33 29.29 4.51
CA ASN A 359 -58.28 27.85 4.72
C ASN A 359 -56.83 27.29 4.54
N ILE A 360 -56.64 26.08 5.07
CA ILE A 360 -55.35 25.43 5.09
C ILE A 360 -54.83 25.10 3.68
N SER A 361 -55.69 24.75 2.74
CA SER A 361 -55.31 24.35 1.38
C SER A 361 -54.71 25.54 0.58
N ASP A 362 -55.25 26.76 0.78
CA ASP A 362 -54.73 27.94 0.12
C ASP A 362 -53.39 28.37 0.73
N TYR A 363 -53.22 28.18 2.05
CA TYR A 363 -51.95 28.39 2.73
C TYR A 363 -50.90 27.35 2.23
N GLU A 364 -51.23 26.07 2.21
CA GLU A 364 -50.31 25.01 1.74
C GLU A 364 -49.83 25.27 0.33
N LYS A 365 -50.74 25.66 -0.57
CA LYS A 365 -50.37 26.03 -1.95
C LYS A 365 -49.46 27.23 -2.03
N ALA A 366 -49.74 28.31 -1.26
CA ALA A 366 -48.90 29.47 -1.22
C ALA A 366 -47.53 29.19 -0.63
N TYR A 367 -47.47 28.29 0.37
CA TYR A 367 -46.22 27.86 0.97
C TYR A 367 -45.39 26.99 0.02
N GLU A 368 -46.01 26.10 -0.75
CA GLU A 368 -45.32 25.32 -1.80
C GLU A 368 -44.76 26.22 -2.90
N GLU A 369 -45.51 27.24 -3.33
CA GLU A 369 -45.02 28.25 -4.30
C GLU A 369 -43.86 29.07 -3.74
N TYR A 370 -43.92 29.49 -2.48
CA TYR A 370 -42.82 30.21 -1.79
C TYR A 370 -41.58 29.30 -1.64
N ALA A 371 -41.75 28.06 -1.17
CA ALA A 371 -40.66 27.12 -0.98
C ALA A 371 -39.92 26.81 -2.30
N SER A 372 -40.69 26.61 -3.38
CA SER A 372 -40.13 26.40 -4.73
C SER A 372 -39.37 27.64 -5.24
N GLN A 373 -39.88 28.85 -5.00
CA GLN A 373 -39.21 30.05 -5.40
C GLN A 373 -37.93 30.30 -4.57
N LYS A 374 -37.97 30.01 -3.27
CA LYS A 374 -36.83 30.12 -2.35
C LYS A 374 -35.73 29.15 -2.77
N GLU A 375 -36.08 27.90 -3.01
CA GLU A 375 -35.13 26.88 -3.50
C GLU A 375 -34.50 27.29 -4.82
N SER A 376 -35.28 27.83 -5.75
CA SER A 376 -34.80 28.34 -7.04
C SER A 376 -33.84 29.54 -6.88
N SER A 377 -34.10 30.43 -5.93
CA SER A 377 -33.25 31.58 -5.62
C SER A 377 -31.93 31.13 -4.97
N GLU A 378 -31.99 30.24 -3.97
CA GLU A 378 -30.80 29.68 -3.32
C GLU A 378 -29.92 28.93 -4.30
N ALA A 379 -30.51 28.16 -5.21
CA ALA A 379 -29.79 27.46 -6.28
C ALA A 379 -29.11 28.46 -7.24
N LYS A 380 -29.75 29.57 -7.58
CA LYS A 380 -29.16 30.61 -8.43
C LYS A 380 -27.95 31.29 -7.75
N GLU A 381 -28.12 31.72 -6.49
CA GLU A 381 -27.03 32.33 -5.72
C GLU A 381 -25.84 31.39 -5.54
N TYR A 382 -26.11 30.09 -5.30
CA TYR A 382 -25.08 29.08 -5.17
C TYR A 382 -24.32 28.87 -6.48
N ARG A 383 -24.99 28.88 -7.63
CA ARG A 383 -24.35 28.78 -8.93
C ARG A 383 -23.49 29.99 -9.27
N GLU A 384 -23.95 31.20 -8.93
CA GLU A 384 -23.15 32.42 -9.07
C GLU A 384 -21.90 32.35 -8.17
N TYR A 385 -22.05 31.80 -6.97
CA TYR A 385 -20.91 31.50 -6.10
C TYR A 385 -19.93 30.55 -6.76
N LEU A 386 -20.38 29.40 -7.30
CA LEU A 386 -19.50 28.42 -7.97
C LEU A 386 -18.75 29.02 -9.16
N ARG A 387 -19.38 29.90 -9.94
CA ARG A 387 -18.75 30.61 -11.05
C ARG A 387 -17.65 31.59 -10.61
N SER A 388 -17.76 32.11 -9.42
CA SER A 388 -16.77 33.05 -8.86
C SER A 388 -15.78 32.38 -7.92
N ALA A 389 -16.01 31.12 -7.56
CA ALA A 389 -15.18 30.41 -6.61
C ALA A 389 -13.80 30.12 -7.18
N ALA A 390 -12.79 30.52 -6.43
CA ALA A 390 -11.43 30.11 -6.63
C ALA A 390 -11.11 29.00 -5.62
N VAL A 391 -10.55 27.91 -6.10
CA VAL A 391 -10.17 26.77 -5.28
C VAL A 391 -8.67 26.79 -5.10
N ASN A 392 -8.22 26.68 -3.87
CA ASN A 392 -6.83 26.35 -3.61
C ASN A 392 -6.64 24.87 -3.97
N ALA A 393 -6.40 24.58 -5.21
CA ALA A 393 -5.97 23.26 -5.61
C ALA A 393 -4.51 23.11 -5.19
N TYR A 394 -4.26 22.25 -4.21
CA TYR A 394 -2.91 21.82 -3.94
C TYR A 394 -2.45 20.98 -5.13
N SER A 395 -1.92 21.63 -6.14
CA SER A 395 -1.25 20.95 -7.23
C SER A 395 0.26 21.01 -7.01
N SER A 396 0.94 19.93 -7.31
CA SER A 396 2.39 19.90 -7.35
C SER A 396 2.85 19.71 -8.78
N THR A 397 3.96 20.33 -9.14
CA THR A 397 4.64 20.02 -10.39
C THR A 397 5.51 18.79 -10.20
N LEU A 398 5.36 17.78 -11.05
CA LEU A 398 6.15 16.55 -11.04
C LEU A 398 7.19 16.61 -12.15
N PHE A 399 8.44 16.31 -11.78
CA PHE A 399 9.57 16.23 -12.69
C PHE A 399 10.17 14.83 -12.67
N TYR A 400 10.71 14.40 -13.81
CA TYR A 400 11.66 13.30 -13.89
C TYR A 400 13.07 13.87 -13.96
N PHE A 401 13.95 13.37 -13.11
CA PHE A 401 15.39 13.69 -13.14
C PHE A 401 16.16 12.52 -13.74
N ASP A 402 16.80 12.73 -14.91
CA ASP A 402 17.53 11.70 -15.65
C ASP A 402 18.97 11.47 -15.15
N GLY A 403 19.39 12.19 -14.10
CA GLY A 403 20.73 12.22 -13.55
C GLY A 403 21.55 13.44 -13.96
N GLU A 404 21.07 14.22 -14.94
CA GLU A 404 21.73 15.44 -15.44
C GLU A 404 20.75 16.64 -15.48
N GLN A 405 19.52 16.43 -15.93
CA GLN A 405 18.51 17.47 -16.09
C GLN A 405 17.13 17.01 -15.57
N THR A 406 16.29 17.97 -15.22
CA THR A 406 14.90 17.76 -14.89
C THR A 406 14.04 17.93 -16.12
N ILE A 407 13.09 17.02 -16.30
CA ILE A 407 12.07 17.02 -17.35
C ILE A 407 10.73 17.13 -16.65
N GLU A 408 9.98 18.18 -16.95
CA GLU A 408 8.64 18.37 -16.40
C GLU A 408 7.69 17.33 -16.98
N LEU A 409 6.96 16.64 -16.10
CA LEU A 409 5.98 15.63 -16.46
C LEU A 409 4.55 16.16 -16.35
N SER A 410 4.25 16.93 -15.32
CA SER A 410 2.94 17.53 -15.07
C SER A 410 3.07 18.69 -14.09
N ASP A 411 2.30 19.75 -14.30
CA ASP A 411 2.20 20.92 -13.41
C ASP A 411 0.93 20.90 -12.54
N SER A 412 0.08 19.89 -12.70
CA SER A 412 -1.24 19.79 -12.08
C SER A 412 -1.45 18.49 -11.30
N VAL A 413 -0.39 17.92 -10.72
CA VAL A 413 -0.44 16.67 -9.96
C VAL A 413 -1.27 16.85 -8.70
N PHE A 414 -2.31 16.03 -8.57
CA PHE A 414 -3.18 16.00 -7.40
C PHE A 414 -2.61 15.10 -6.30
N ASN A 415 -2.14 13.89 -6.65
CA ASN A 415 -1.59 12.93 -5.70
C ASN A 415 -0.63 11.96 -6.37
N VAL A 416 0.42 11.55 -5.64
CA VAL A 416 1.33 10.46 -6.01
C VAL A 416 0.93 9.20 -5.25
N TRP A 417 0.66 8.11 -5.98
CA TRP A 417 0.12 6.86 -5.42
C TRP A 417 1.19 5.81 -5.10
N GLY A 418 2.33 5.88 -5.76
CA GLY A 418 3.43 4.97 -5.51
C GLY A 418 4.43 4.92 -6.65
N SER A 419 5.60 4.38 -6.34
CA SER A 419 6.68 4.12 -7.30
C SER A 419 7.11 2.66 -7.26
N ALA A 420 7.63 2.16 -8.38
CA ALA A 420 8.26 0.84 -8.44
C ALA A 420 9.71 0.96 -7.94
N GLU A 421 10.10 0.15 -6.95
CA GLU A 421 11.42 0.25 -6.30
C GLU A 421 12.60 0.00 -7.27
N ASP A 422 12.46 -0.93 -8.23
CA ASP A 422 13.53 -1.33 -9.13
C ASP A 422 13.40 -0.76 -10.55
N GLU A 423 12.26 -0.20 -10.90
CA GLU A 423 12.00 0.43 -12.19
C GLU A 423 11.63 1.89 -11.96
N LEU A 424 12.16 2.81 -12.79
CA LEU A 424 11.85 4.24 -12.75
C LEU A 424 10.41 4.50 -13.24
N GLY A 425 9.44 3.96 -12.50
CA GLY A 425 8.02 4.10 -12.74
C GLY A 425 7.32 4.77 -11.56
N ILE A 426 6.43 5.72 -11.82
CA ILE A 426 5.60 6.39 -10.82
C ILE A 426 4.15 6.43 -11.29
N LEU A 427 3.22 6.26 -10.36
CA LEU A 427 1.77 6.36 -10.61
C LEU A 427 1.24 7.57 -9.87
N TYR A 428 0.58 8.47 -10.60
CA TYR A 428 0.02 9.69 -10.03
C TYR A 428 -1.30 10.07 -10.68
N THR A 429 -2.03 10.96 -10.04
CA THR A 429 -3.23 11.60 -10.60
C THR A 429 -2.98 13.08 -10.83
N GLU A 430 -3.51 13.61 -11.92
CA GLU A 430 -3.50 15.03 -12.25
C GLU A 430 -4.91 15.52 -12.57
N TYR A 431 -5.16 16.83 -12.38
CA TYR A 431 -6.43 17.42 -12.79
C TYR A 431 -6.60 17.39 -14.31
N ASN A 432 -7.81 17.07 -14.77
CA ASN A 432 -8.14 17.11 -16.19
C ASN A 432 -8.75 18.47 -16.55
N THR A 433 -7.89 19.47 -16.72
CA THR A 433 -8.30 20.83 -17.11
C THR A 433 -8.65 20.96 -18.60
N ASP A 434 -8.16 20.03 -19.44
CA ASP A 434 -8.40 20.07 -20.88
C ASP A 434 -9.80 19.59 -21.28
N ASP A 435 -10.41 18.73 -20.45
CA ASP A 435 -11.74 18.16 -20.71
C ASP A 435 -12.52 17.99 -19.39
N PRO A 436 -12.95 19.09 -18.75
CA PRO A 436 -13.77 19.04 -17.54
C PRO A 436 -15.14 18.42 -17.88
N THR A 437 -15.62 17.51 -17.02
CA THR A 437 -16.87 16.77 -17.28
C THR A 437 -17.95 17.01 -16.25
N LEU A 438 -17.60 17.41 -15.02
CA LEU A 438 -18.60 17.72 -13.98
C LEU A 438 -19.32 19.01 -14.30
N LYS A 439 -20.65 18.95 -14.39
CA LYS A 439 -21.47 20.12 -14.73
C LYS A 439 -21.98 20.84 -13.50
N ILE A 440 -22.07 22.16 -13.57
CA ILE A 440 -22.67 22.97 -12.49
C ILE A 440 -24.08 22.49 -12.15
N SER A 441 -24.88 22.09 -13.15
CA SER A 441 -26.23 21.59 -12.94
C SER A 441 -26.33 20.29 -12.14
N GLU A 442 -25.24 19.53 -12.10
CA GLU A 442 -25.14 18.24 -11.38
C GLU A 442 -24.67 18.41 -9.93
N ILE A 443 -24.18 19.59 -9.56
CA ILE A 443 -23.65 19.87 -8.21
C ILE A 443 -24.82 20.24 -7.28
N PRO A 444 -25.08 19.48 -6.20
CA PRO A 444 -26.10 19.82 -5.22
C PRO A 444 -25.86 21.18 -4.54
N THR A 445 -26.92 21.93 -4.33
CA THR A 445 -26.86 23.26 -3.65
C THR A 445 -26.27 23.12 -2.25
N GLY A 446 -25.30 23.98 -1.91
CA GLY A 446 -24.71 24.06 -0.57
C GLY A 446 -23.49 23.15 -0.34
N ARG A 447 -23.02 22.41 -1.35
CA ARG A 447 -21.72 21.71 -1.25
C ARG A 447 -20.57 22.69 -1.14
N ASP A 448 -19.62 22.38 -0.28
CA ASP A 448 -18.37 23.16 -0.20
C ASP A 448 -17.44 22.81 -1.39
N THR A 449 -16.55 23.76 -1.73
CA THR A 449 -15.67 23.61 -2.89
C THR A 449 -14.67 22.47 -2.75
N SER A 450 -14.26 22.09 -1.53
CA SER A 450 -13.34 20.98 -1.32
C SER A 450 -13.99 19.64 -1.66
N SER A 451 -15.24 19.43 -1.24
CA SER A 451 -16.00 18.21 -1.60
C SER A 451 -16.37 18.14 -3.10
N ILE A 452 -16.45 19.30 -3.80
CA ILE A 452 -16.63 19.31 -5.26
C ILE A 452 -15.35 18.85 -5.96
N LEU A 453 -14.16 19.19 -5.43
CA LEU A 453 -12.89 18.74 -6.00
C LEU A 453 -12.71 17.22 -5.95
N ASP A 454 -13.36 16.53 -5.02
CA ASP A 454 -13.32 15.07 -4.98
C ASP A 454 -14.03 14.45 -6.19
N ASP A 455 -15.09 15.09 -6.69
CA ASP A 455 -15.86 14.61 -7.84
C ASP A 455 -15.29 15.07 -9.20
N VAL A 456 -14.39 16.06 -9.20
CA VAL A 456 -13.72 16.48 -10.44
C VAL A 456 -12.91 15.34 -11.01
N LYS A 457 -13.11 15.03 -12.28
CA LYS A 457 -12.33 14.00 -12.96
C LYS A 457 -10.86 14.37 -13.07
N LYS A 458 -10.05 13.37 -12.80
CA LYS A 458 -8.59 13.42 -12.82
C LYS A 458 -8.09 12.38 -13.82
N LYS A 459 -6.93 12.63 -14.41
CA LYS A 459 -6.23 11.61 -15.20
C LYS A 459 -5.37 10.79 -14.27
N LEU A 460 -5.50 9.47 -14.28
CA LEU A 460 -4.53 8.55 -13.69
C LEU A 460 -3.43 8.30 -14.71
N VAL A 461 -2.20 8.67 -14.37
CA VAL A 461 -1.04 8.62 -15.25
C VAL A 461 0.03 7.72 -14.66
N TYR A 462 0.59 6.84 -15.48
CA TYR A 462 1.82 6.12 -15.19
C TYR A 462 2.96 6.74 -15.99
N ALA A 463 4.01 7.19 -15.30
CA ALA A 463 5.24 7.67 -15.94
C ALA A 463 6.35 6.64 -15.78
N ARG A 464 7.09 6.38 -16.86
CA ARG A 464 8.33 5.58 -16.85
C ARG A 464 9.47 6.42 -17.39
N GLY A 465 10.29 6.95 -16.49
CA GLY A 465 11.22 8.00 -16.85
C GLY A 465 10.44 9.22 -17.35
N ASP A 466 10.76 9.68 -18.56
CA ASP A 466 10.12 10.80 -19.25
C ASP A 466 8.90 10.40 -20.11
N GLN A 467 8.56 9.12 -20.15
CA GLN A 467 7.44 8.61 -20.94
C GLN A 467 6.16 8.55 -20.10
N LEU A 468 5.10 9.20 -20.59
CA LEU A 468 3.81 9.29 -19.93
C LEU A 468 2.79 8.38 -20.60
N TYR A 469 1.98 7.71 -19.78
CA TYR A 469 0.90 6.83 -20.23
C TYR A 469 -0.36 7.16 -19.42
N THR A 470 -1.36 7.78 -20.06
CA THR A 470 -2.67 7.94 -19.44
C THR A 470 -3.32 6.57 -19.31
N VAL A 471 -3.62 6.20 -18.06
CA VAL A 471 -4.20 4.90 -17.72
C VAL A 471 -5.73 4.97 -17.80
N ALA A 472 -6.31 6.00 -17.18
CA ALA A 472 -7.75 6.18 -17.09
C ALA A 472 -8.11 7.63 -16.73
N GLU A 473 -9.36 8.00 -17.00
CA GLU A 473 -10.00 9.14 -16.35
C GLU A 473 -10.77 8.62 -15.13
N VAL A 474 -10.50 9.19 -13.96
CA VAL A 474 -11.04 8.72 -12.68
C VAL A 474 -11.64 9.90 -11.89
N GLY A 475 -12.75 9.65 -11.22
CA GLY A 475 -13.33 10.58 -10.26
C GLY A 475 -12.69 10.42 -8.88
N ASN A 476 -13.46 9.94 -7.93
CA ASN A 476 -13.00 9.68 -6.56
C ASN A 476 -12.14 8.42 -6.50
N LEU A 477 -10.83 8.58 -6.64
CA LEU A 477 -9.85 7.50 -6.56
C LEU A 477 -9.46 7.28 -5.09
N SER A 478 -9.82 6.12 -4.55
CA SER A 478 -9.53 5.80 -3.14
C SER A 478 -8.18 5.12 -2.97
N ARG A 479 -7.74 4.35 -3.96
CA ARG A 479 -6.48 3.62 -3.92
C ARG A 479 -5.95 3.31 -5.30
N ALA A 480 -4.65 3.41 -5.45
CA ALA A 480 -3.94 2.92 -6.61
C ALA A 480 -2.56 2.39 -6.19
N GLY A 481 -1.93 1.58 -7.03
CA GLY A 481 -0.60 1.07 -6.75
C GLY A 481 -0.02 0.27 -7.90
N ILE A 482 1.26 -0.06 -7.76
CA ILE A 482 2.02 -0.87 -8.71
C ILE A 482 2.39 -2.17 -8.02
N SER A 483 2.36 -3.30 -8.73
CA SER A 483 2.81 -4.59 -8.20
C SER A 483 4.31 -4.56 -7.88
N GLY A 484 4.73 -5.37 -6.91
CA GLY A 484 6.12 -5.39 -6.45
C GLY A 484 7.16 -5.76 -7.52
N ASP A 485 6.74 -6.38 -8.64
CA ASP A 485 7.60 -6.66 -9.79
C ASP A 485 7.48 -5.62 -10.93
N GLY A 486 6.70 -4.54 -10.72
CA GLY A 486 6.52 -3.47 -11.69
C GLY A 486 5.76 -3.86 -12.96
N THR A 487 5.11 -5.04 -13.00
CA THR A 487 4.45 -5.54 -14.22
C THR A 487 2.96 -5.26 -14.31
N MET A 488 2.35 -4.79 -13.21
CA MET A 488 0.93 -4.53 -13.11
C MET A 488 0.69 -3.26 -12.28
N LEU A 489 -0.28 -2.47 -12.67
CA LEU A 489 -0.88 -1.45 -11.81
C LEU A 489 -2.34 -1.79 -11.54
N TYR A 490 -2.87 -1.27 -10.45
CA TYR A 490 -4.27 -1.39 -10.08
C TYR A 490 -4.77 -0.08 -9.50
N TYR A 491 -6.08 0.14 -9.60
CA TYR A 491 -6.74 1.28 -8.98
C TYR A 491 -8.19 0.96 -8.64
N LEU A 492 -8.67 1.60 -7.58
CA LEU A 492 -10.02 1.48 -7.06
C LEU A 492 -10.63 2.87 -6.98
N TYR A 493 -11.75 3.08 -7.67
CA TYR A 493 -12.49 4.32 -7.59
C TYR A 493 -13.89 4.05 -7.02
N TYR A 494 -14.31 4.92 -6.11
CA TYR A 494 -15.55 4.78 -5.39
C TYR A 494 -16.68 5.56 -6.04
N ASP A 495 -17.87 5.03 -5.89
CA ASP A 495 -19.11 5.75 -6.00
C ASP A 495 -19.49 6.40 -4.64
N GLU A 496 -20.70 6.96 -4.56
CA GLU A 496 -21.21 7.62 -3.36
C GLU A 496 -21.38 6.66 -2.16
N ASP A 497 -21.49 5.34 -2.40
CA ASP A 497 -21.69 4.31 -1.38
C ASP A 497 -20.39 3.75 -0.79
N GLN A 498 -19.23 4.31 -1.17
CA GLN A 498 -17.88 3.87 -0.77
C GLN A 498 -17.52 2.43 -1.21
N VAL A 499 -18.20 1.95 -2.24
CA VAL A 499 -17.87 0.73 -2.96
C VAL A 499 -17.62 1.07 -4.41
N GLY A 500 -16.74 0.36 -5.06
CA GLY A 500 -16.35 0.79 -6.38
C GLY A 500 -15.72 -0.27 -7.25
N ASP A 501 -15.43 0.16 -8.45
CA ASP A 501 -14.83 -0.67 -9.47
C ASP A 501 -13.32 -0.80 -9.23
N LEU A 502 -12.86 -2.03 -9.04
CA LEU A 502 -11.46 -2.37 -8.97
C LEU A 502 -10.95 -2.72 -10.36
N MET A 503 -10.02 -1.93 -10.84
CA MET A 503 -9.40 -2.06 -12.15
C MET A 503 -7.96 -2.53 -12.03
N LYS A 504 -7.46 -3.25 -13.04
CA LYS A 504 -6.03 -3.54 -13.19
C LYS A 504 -5.59 -3.38 -14.63
N ALA A 505 -4.33 -3.01 -14.82
CA ALA A 505 -3.71 -2.91 -16.14
C ALA A 505 -2.29 -3.49 -16.11
N LYS A 506 -1.87 -4.08 -17.22
CA LYS A 506 -0.55 -4.65 -17.34
C LYS A 506 0.44 -3.59 -17.82
N ILE A 507 1.57 -3.51 -17.11
CA ILE A 507 2.72 -2.68 -17.51
C ILE A 507 3.63 -3.51 -18.42
N THR A 508 4.01 -2.97 -19.57
CA THR A 508 4.89 -3.61 -20.55
C THR A 508 6.01 -2.66 -20.97
N SER A 509 6.98 -3.16 -21.71
CA SER A 509 8.02 -2.31 -22.29
C SER A 509 7.51 -1.30 -23.34
N LYS A 510 6.23 -1.41 -23.73
CA LYS A 510 5.57 -0.51 -24.69
C LYS A 510 4.59 0.47 -24.03
N GLY A 511 4.46 0.41 -22.71
CA GLY A 511 3.52 1.21 -21.94
C GLY A 511 2.52 0.36 -21.16
N VAL A 512 1.40 0.96 -20.81
CA VAL A 512 0.30 0.34 -20.05
C VAL A 512 -0.73 -0.20 -21.04
N GLU A 513 -1.16 -1.45 -20.85
CA GLU A 513 -2.27 -2.03 -21.61
C GLU A 513 -3.61 -1.46 -21.11
N GLU A 514 -4.67 -1.56 -21.91
CA GLU A 514 -6.02 -1.09 -21.55
C GLU A 514 -6.48 -1.74 -20.21
N PRO A 515 -6.93 -0.94 -19.22
CA PRO A 515 -7.38 -1.48 -17.96
C PRO A 515 -8.56 -2.45 -18.10
N GLU A 516 -8.56 -3.50 -17.31
CA GLU A 516 -9.66 -4.46 -17.23
C GLU A 516 -10.31 -4.42 -15.83
N LEU A 517 -11.64 -4.52 -15.79
CA LEU A 517 -12.39 -4.63 -14.55
C LEU A 517 -12.09 -5.97 -13.89
N VAL A 518 -11.63 -5.91 -12.64
CA VAL A 518 -11.41 -7.11 -11.81
C VAL A 518 -12.72 -7.48 -11.11
N ASP A 519 -13.32 -6.51 -10.46
CA ASP A 519 -14.61 -6.66 -9.75
C ASP A 519 -15.26 -5.28 -9.54
N SER A 520 -16.58 -5.27 -9.37
CA SER A 520 -17.34 -4.14 -8.86
C SER A 520 -17.64 -4.37 -7.37
N ASP A 521 -18.00 -3.31 -6.66
CA ASP A 521 -18.31 -3.33 -5.22
C ASP A 521 -17.12 -3.69 -4.31
N ALA A 522 -15.89 -3.44 -4.76
CA ALA A 522 -14.71 -3.58 -3.92
C ALA A 522 -14.60 -2.40 -2.93
N SER A 523 -14.29 -2.68 -1.68
CA SER A 523 -14.14 -1.67 -0.63
C SER A 523 -12.68 -1.30 -0.36
N SER A 524 -11.75 -2.20 -0.59
CA SER A 524 -10.31 -1.98 -0.44
C SER A 524 -9.53 -2.98 -1.26
N ALA A 525 -8.33 -2.63 -1.70
CA ALA A 525 -7.46 -3.50 -2.48
C ALA A 525 -6.00 -3.39 -2.06
N MET A 526 -5.26 -4.49 -2.19
CA MET A 526 -3.82 -4.56 -1.96
C MET A 526 -3.17 -5.53 -2.95
N CYS A 527 -1.94 -5.23 -3.34
CA CYS A 527 -1.16 -6.15 -4.15
C CYS A 527 -0.10 -6.84 -3.29
N VAL A 528 -0.13 -8.18 -3.27
CA VAL A 528 0.89 -9.02 -2.65
C VAL A 528 1.69 -9.66 -3.77
N ARG A 529 2.90 -9.17 -4.02
CA ARG A 529 3.67 -9.41 -5.25
C ARG A 529 2.87 -9.05 -6.50
N ASN A 530 2.33 -10.04 -7.19
CA ASN A 530 1.59 -9.90 -8.45
C ASN A 530 0.16 -10.40 -8.35
N GLN A 531 -0.32 -10.64 -7.13
CA GLN A 531 -1.68 -11.06 -6.85
C GLN A 531 -2.44 -9.90 -6.26
N LEU A 532 -3.60 -9.59 -6.82
CA LEU A 532 -4.45 -8.51 -6.37
C LEU A 532 -5.52 -9.04 -5.43
N TYR A 533 -5.34 -8.79 -4.13
CA TYR A 533 -6.31 -9.11 -3.09
C TYR A 533 -7.23 -7.91 -2.87
N TYR A 534 -8.49 -8.17 -2.56
CA TYR A 534 -9.45 -7.11 -2.24
C TYR A 534 -10.58 -7.63 -1.35
N TYR A 535 -11.26 -6.69 -0.70
CA TYR A 535 -12.38 -6.95 0.17
C TYR A 535 -13.68 -6.47 -0.44
N LYS A 536 -14.77 -7.17 -0.11
CA LYS A 536 -16.16 -6.73 -0.37
C LYS A 536 -16.96 -6.83 0.92
N PHE A 537 -17.86 -5.88 1.14
CA PHE A 537 -18.87 -5.99 2.18
C PHE A 537 -20.10 -6.71 1.64
N THR A 538 -20.67 -7.60 2.43
CA THR A 538 -21.97 -8.22 2.13
C THR A 538 -23.11 -7.33 2.65
N GLU A 539 -24.36 -7.66 2.27
CA GLU A 539 -25.56 -6.99 2.81
C GLU A 539 -25.70 -7.13 4.34
N ASP A 540 -25.05 -8.14 4.94
CA ASP A 540 -25.05 -8.42 6.37
C ASP A 540 -23.80 -7.83 7.08
N ASP A 541 -23.07 -6.91 6.45
CA ASP A 541 -21.83 -6.28 6.94
C ASP A 541 -20.66 -7.26 7.16
N GLU A 542 -20.72 -8.48 6.62
CA GLU A 542 -19.60 -9.41 6.63
C GLU A 542 -18.55 -8.99 5.56
N ILE A 543 -17.30 -9.21 5.85
CA ILE A 543 -16.20 -8.93 4.92
C ILE A 543 -15.79 -10.20 4.18
N GLU A 544 -15.87 -10.18 2.87
CA GLU A 544 -15.38 -11.25 2.00
C GLU A 544 -14.01 -10.89 1.45
N LEU A 545 -13.08 -11.85 1.42
CA LEU A 545 -11.74 -11.72 0.83
C LEU A 545 -11.68 -12.40 -0.52
N TYR A 546 -11.21 -11.66 -1.52
CA TYR A 546 -11.01 -12.13 -2.88
C TYR A 546 -9.55 -12.02 -3.32
N CYS A 547 -9.18 -12.81 -4.33
CA CYS A 547 -7.92 -12.66 -5.07
C CYS A 547 -8.18 -12.83 -6.57
N ASP A 548 -7.82 -11.83 -7.38
CA ASP A 548 -8.03 -11.84 -8.84
C ASP A 548 -9.42 -12.33 -9.29
N GLY A 549 -10.47 -11.97 -8.57
CA GLY A 549 -11.87 -12.36 -8.83
C GLY A 549 -12.30 -13.70 -8.21
N LEU A 550 -11.42 -14.39 -7.51
CA LEU A 550 -11.74 -15.63 -6.81
C LEU A 550 -12.07 -15.35 -5.34
N LEU A 551 -13.28 -15.71 -4.89
CA LEU A 551 -13.62 -15.69 -3.46
C LEU A 551 -12.75 -16.70 -2.71
N LEU A 552 -11.97 -16.21 -1.75
CA LEU A 552 -11.09 -17.01 -0.90
C LEU A 552 -11.73 -17.36 0.43
N ASP A 553 -12.43 -16.39 1.03
CA ASP A 553 -13.01 -16.56 2.37
C ASP A 553 -14.11 -15.52 2.68
N LYS A 554 -14.87 -15.78 3.75
CA LYS A 554 -15.91 -14.94 4.29
C LYS A 554 -15.67 -14.65 5.76
N ASP A 555 -16.35 -13.63 6.28
CA ASP A 555 -16.21 -13.16 7.68
C ASP A 555 -14.74 -12.90 8.05
N VAL A 556 -14.05 -12.16 7.16
CA VAL A 556 -12.63 -11.84 7.26
C VAL A 556 -12.46 -10.55 8.06
N ASN A 557 -11.51 -10.52 8.98
CA ASN A 557 -11.08 -9.31 9.64
C ASN A 557 -10.04 -8.57 8.79
N SER A 558 -10.03 -7.24 8.84
CA SER A 558 -9.06 -6.40 8.11
C SER A 558 -7.60 -6.52 8.60
N ARG A 559 -7.37 -7.24 9.71
CA ARG A 559 -6.02 -7.51 10.22
C ARG A 559 -5.34 -8.57 9.37
N THR A 560 -4.52 -8.13 8.44
CA THR A 560 -3.79 -8.99 7.52
C THR A 560 -2.30 -8.68 7.57
N ALA A 561 -1.49 -9.65 7.19
CA ALA A 561 -0.07 -9.45 6.92
C ALA A 561 0.32 -10.21 5.65
N ASP A 562 1.01 -9.54 4.76
CA ASP A 562 1.60 -10.15 3.57
C ASP A 562 3.00 -10.68 3.88
N ASP A 563 3.47 -11.61 3.09
CA ASP A 563 4.85 -12.02 3.10
C ASP A 563 5.54 -11.67 1.78
N THR A 564 6.85 -11.52 1.83
CA THR A 564 7.70 -11.35 0.65
C THR A 564 7.69 -12.59 -0.27
N HIS A 565 6.99 -13.68 0.10
CA HIS A 565 6.88 -14.93 -0.63
C HIS A 565 5.56 -15.06 -1.42
N GLY A 566 4.68 -14.05 -1.36
CA GLY A 566 3.42 -14.04 -2.10
C GLY A 566 2.29 -14.81 -1.43
N LYS A 567 2.29 -14.86 -0.10
CA LYS A 567 1.20 -15.39 0.71
C LYS A 567 0.60 -14.29 1.57
N LEU A 568 -0.68 -14.38 1.83
CA LEU A 568 -1.40 -13.50 2.74
C LEU A 568 -1.87 -14.30 3.94
N ALA A 569 -1.51 -13.85 5.14
CA ALA A 569 -2.06 -14.35 6.39
C ALA A 569 -3.12 -13.38 6.90
N TYR A 570 -4.23 -13.88 7.42
CA TYR A 570 -5.37 -13.08 7.84
C TYR A 570 -6.19 -13.77 8.91
N PHE A 571 -7.01 -12.98 9.62
CA PHE A 571 -8.00 -13.50 10.53
C PHE A 571 -9.38 -13.63 9.86
N ALA A 572 -10.09 -14.68 10.21
CA ALA A 572 -11.53 -14.84 10.00
C ALA A 572 -12.22 -15.12 11.34
N ASP A 573 -13.55 -15.03 11.37
CA ASP A 573 -14.37 -15.33 12.55
C ASP A 573 -13.88 -14.57 13.81
N TRP A 574 -13.60 -13.26 13.69
CA TRP A 574 -12.99 -12.48 14.75
C TRP A 574 -13.95 -12.21 15.91
N ASN A 575 -13.58 -12.64 17.11
CA ASN A 575 -14.31 -12.41 18.33
C ASN A 575 -13.80 -11.15 19.07
N THR A 576 -14.51 -10.04 18.93
CA THR A 576 -14.13 -8.75 19.54
C THR A 576 -14.11 -8.78 21.08
N ASN A 577 -14.89 -9.65 21.72
CA ASN A 577 -14.93 -9.76 23.18
C ASN A 577 -13.69 -10.46 23.73
N ARG A 578 -13.15 -11.44 23.00
CA ARG A 578 -11.97 -12.19 23.38
C ARG A 578 -10.69 -11.65 22.75
N ASP A 579 -10.82 -10.87 21.67
CA ASP A 579 -9.73 -10.36 20.85
C ASP A 579 -8.90 -11.49 20.20
N GLU A 580 -9.61 -12.46 19.66
CA GLU A 580 -9.05 -13.65 19.02
C GLU A 580 -9.88 -14.05 17.80
N GLY A 581 -9.27 -14.74 16.86
CA GLY A 581 -9.94 -15.23 15.65
C GLY A 581 -9.27 -16.46 15.06
N THR A 582 -9.82 -16.93 13.96
CA THR A 582 -9.27 -18.03 13.17
C THR A 582 -8.16 -17.52 12.26
N LEU A 583 -6.91 -17.90 12.51
CA LEU A 583 -5.78 -17.57 11.65
C LEU A 583 -5.76 -18.46 10.42
N LYS A 584 -5.77 -17.83 9.24
CA LYS A 584 -5.72 -18.50 7.94
C LYS A 584 -4.53 -17.99 7.11
N LEU A 585 -4.07 -18.81 6.17
CA LEU A 585 -3.01 -18.50 5.22
C LEU A 585 -3.47 -18.84 3.81
N THR A 586 -3.30 -17.92 2.87
CA THR A 586 -3.66 -18.13 1.46
C THR A 586 -2.49 -17.90 0.51
N ASP A 587 -2.48 -18.61 -0.60
CA ASP A 587 -1.59 -18.42 -1.76
C ASP A 587 -2.32 -17.74 -2.95
N GLY A 588 -3.48 -17.11 -2.68
CA GLY A 588 -4.36 -16.49 -3.67
C GLY A 588 -5.26 -17.46 -4.43
N LYS A 589 -5.13 -18.77 -4.20
CA LYS A 589 -5.94 -19.81 -4.85
C LYS A 589 -6.81 -20.59 -3.86
N LYS A 590 -6.30 -20.77 -2.67
CA LYS A 590 -6.98 -21.47 -1.57
C LYS A 590 -6.50 -20.96 -0.24
N SER A 591 -7.39 -20.99 0.74
CA SER A 591 -7.09 -20.68 2.13
C SER A 591 -6.92 -21.96 2.94
N VAL A 592 -5.99 -21.93 3.88
CA VAL A 592 -5.71 -23.03 4.80
C VAL A 592 -5.83 -22.48 6.22
N MET A 593 -6.67 -23.10 7.03
CA MET A 593 -6.75 -22.79 8.46
C MET A 593 -5.45 -23.24 9.16
N VAL A 594 -4.86 -22.34 9.91
CA VAL A 594 -3.63 -22.56 10.70
C VAL A 594 -3.97 -22.92 12.14
N SER A 595 -4.84 -22.10 12.77
CA SER A 595 -5.30 -22.32 14.14
C SER A 595 -6.55 -21.50 14.41
N GLU A 596 -7.38 -21.93 15.34
CA GLU A 596 -8.46 -21.17 15.97
C GLU A 596 -7.94 -20.44 17.22
N ASP A 597 -8.72 -19.50 17.75
CA ASP A 597 -8.47 -18.76 19.01
C ASP A 597 -7.09 -18.08 19.04
N VAL A 598 -6.67 -17.48 17.91
CA VAL A 598 -5.39 -16.77 17.78
C VAL A 598 -5.59 -15.29 18.06
N SER A 599 -4.81 -14.75 18.97
CA SER A 599 -4.83 -13.32 19.36
C SER A 599 -3.91 -12.45 18.52
N SER A 600 -2.75 -12.98 18.13
CA SER A 600 -1.78 -12.25 17.31
C SER A 600 -0.88 -13.20 16.51
N PHE A 601 -0.30 -12.71 15.43
CA PHE A 601 0.66 -13.47 14.63
C PHE A 601 1.67 -12.56 13.94
N ILE A 602 2.79 -13.15 13.55
CA ILE A 602 3.79 -12.56 12.66
C ILE A 602 4.14 -13.54 11.54
N ILE A 603 4.66 -13.01 10.42
CA ILE A 603 5.27 -13.82 9.38
C ILE A 603 6.79 -13.86 9.59
N THR A 604 7.36 -15.05 9.62
CA THR A 604 8.81 -15.23 9.75
C THR A 604 9.54 -14.96 8.43
N PRO A 605 10.87 -14.70 8.43
CA PRO A 605 11.62 -14.37 7.22
C PRO A 605 11.49 -15.33 6.04
N ASN A 606 11.12 -16.59 6.27
CA ASN A 606 10.89 -17.57 5.20
C ASN A 606 9.40 -17.95 5.03
N GLY A 607 8.48 -17.12 5.50
CA GLY A 607 7.05 -17.27 5.27
C GLY A 607 6.37 -18.35 6.13
N GLY A 608 6.95 -18.71 7.29
CA GLY A 608 6.25 -19.41 8.36
C GLY A 608 5.45 -18.42 9.21
N LEU A 609 4.57 -18.91 10.09
CA LEU A 609 3.80 -18.07 11.01
C LEU A 609 4.17 -18.39 12.45
N ALA A 610 4.50 -17.37 13.24
CA ALA A 610 4.55 -17.47 14.67
C ALA A 610 3.31 -16.77 15.24
N TYR A 611 2.57 -17.41 16.15
CA TYR A 611 1.29 -16.92 16.60
C TYR A 611 1.00 -17.30 18.05
N LEU A 612 0.20 -16.46 18.73
CA LEU A 612 -0.22 -16.64 20.11
C LEU A 612 -1.66 -17.14 20.20
N THR A 613 -1.88 -18.14 21.05
CA THR A 613 -3.21 -18.62 21.47
C THR A 613 -3.34 -18.49 22.98
N ASP A 614 -4.55 -18.72 23.49
CA ASP A 614 -4.83 -18.71 24.93
C ASP A 614 -4.36 -17.42 25.63
N TYR A 615 -4.44 -16.27 24.93
CA TYR A 615 -3.90 -15.02 25.44
C TYR A 615 -4.75 -14.47 26.58
N SER A 616 -4.12 -14.31 27.73
CA SER A 616 -4.74 -13.77 28.94
C SER A 616 -4.51 -12.26 29.03
N ARG A 617 -5.53 -11.44 28.77
CA ARG A 617 -5.44 -9.97 28.92
C ARG A 617 -5.03 -9.50 30.31
N SER A 618 -5.35 -10.27 31.35
CA SER A 618 -5.02 -9.89 32.75
C SER A 618 -3.58 -10.19 33.13
N ARG A 619 -2.93 -11.13 32.44
CA ARG A 619 -1.53 -11.49 32.62
C ARG A 619 -0.64 -11.00 31.49
N GLU A 620 -1.28 -10.56 30.38
CA GLU A 620 -0.62 -10.11 29.15
C GLU A 620 0.32 -11.17 28.55
N GLU A 621 -0.08 -12.44 28.59
CA GLU A 621 0.71 -13.58 28.14
C GLU A 621 -0.14 -14.65 27.46
N GLY A 622 0.45 -15.40 26.54
CA GLY A 622 -0.20 -16.48 25.79
C GLY A 622 0.75 -17.63 25.48
N THR A 623 0.26 -18.57 24.70
CA THR A 623 1.02 -19.75 24.24
C THR A 623 1.49 -19.54 22.80
N LEU A 624 2.81 -19.59 22.59
CA LEU A 624 3.44 -19.36 21.30
C LEU A 624 3.60 -20.65 20.48
N TYR A 625 3.06 -20.62 19.28
CA TYR A 625 3.23 -21.68 18.29
C TYR A 625 3.97 -21.19 17.05
N PHE A 626 4.60 -22.13 16.35
CA PHE A 626 5.17 -21.92 15.03
C PHE A 626 4.54 -22.85 13.99
N TYR A 627 3.99 -22.29 12.92
CA TYR A 627 3.48 -23.00 11.75
C TYR A 627 4.49 -22.96 10.60
N ASN A 628 4.96 -24.14 10.18
CA ASN A 628 6.01 -24.27 9.15
C ASN A 628 5.48 -24.46 7.73
N GLY A 629 4.22 -24.11 7.47
CA GLY A 629 3.53 -24.36 6.20
C GLY A 629 2.86 -25.73 6.08
N LYS A 630 3.01 -26.60 7.11
CA LYS A 630 2.40 -27.94 7.14
C LYS A 630 1.75 -28.28 8.48
N LYS A 631 2.38 -27.91 9.56
CA LYS A 631 1.90 -28.18 10.92
C LYS A 631 2.36 -27.11 11.87
N SER A 632 1.57 -26.91 12.92
CA SER A 632 1.90 -26.08 14.06
C SER A 632 2.67 -26.89 15.10
N VAL A 633 3.66 -26.25 15.72
CA VAL A 633 4.50 -26.83 16.79
C VAL A 633 4.53 -25.83 17.95
N LEU A 634 4.26 -26.30 19.16
CA LEU A 634 4.42 -25.50 20.38
C LEU A 634 5.88 -25.07 20.51
N LEU A 635 6.11 -23.77 20.71
CA LEU A 635 7.44 -23.20 20.90
C LEU A 635 7.68 -22.84 22.38
N ASP A 636 6.78 -22.07 23.00
CA ASP A 636 6.91 -21.63 24.38
C ASP A 636 5.54 -21.30 24.98
N SER A 637 5.46 -21.17 26.32
CA SER A 637 4.29 -20.69 27.06
C SER A 637 4.63 -19.37 27.77
N ASP A 638 3.61 -18.67 28.27
CA ASP A 638 3.75 -17.44 29.03
C ASP A 638 4.52 -16.36 28.23
N VAL A 639 4.19 -16.24 26.94
CA VAL A 639 4.80 -15.31 25.99
C VAL A 639 3.98 -14.02 25.94
N GLU A 640 4.63 -12.90 26.19
CA GLU A 640 4.03 -11.57 26.26
C GLU A 640 3.81 -10.98 24.87
N TYR A 641 4.81 -11.07 24.00
CA TYR A 641 4.80 -10.45 22.68
C TYR A 641 5.69 -11.18 21.69
N VAL A 642 5.32 -11.16 20.39
CA VAL A 642 6.14 -11.71 19.30
C VAL A 642 6.51 -10.59 18.34
N TYR A 643 7.80 -10.41 18.09
CA TYR A 643 8.32 -9.30 17.30
C TYR A 643 8.40 -9.63 15.82
N TYR A 644 8.04 -8.65 14.99
CA TYR A 644 8.27 -8.74 13.55
C TYR A 644 9.77 -8.79 13.23
N PRO A 645 10.22 -9.72 12.38
CA PRO A 645 11.61 -9.78 11.98
C PRO A 645 12.00 -8.55 11.15
N ARG A 646 13.10 -7.92 11.53
CA ARG A 646 13.63 -6.75 10.80
C ARG A 646 14.78 -7.17 9.88
N THR A 647 14.66 -6.80 8.61
CA THR A 647 15.66 -7.06 7.57
C THR A 647 16.60 -5.89 7.33
N TYR A 648 16.30 -4.71 7.88
CA TYR A 648 17.15 -3.53 7.76
C TYR A 648 18.39 -3.63 8.62
N TYR A 649 19.52 -3.16 8.09
CA TYR A 649 20.79 -3.13 8.80
C TYR A 649 20.99 -1.87 9.66
N TYR A 650 20.05 -0.95 9.61
CA TYR A 650 19.99 0.30 10.38
C TYR A 650 18.98 0.22 11.54
N CYS A 651 19.29 0.93 12.63
CA CYS A 651 18.36 1.14 13.74
C CYS A 651 18.61 2.49 14.42
N TYR A 652 17.54 3.23 14.66
CA TYR A 652 17.53 4.40 15.52
C TYR A 652 16.88 4.01 16.86
N CYS A 653 17.61 4.14 17.95
CA CYS A 653 17.18 3.74 19.29
C CYS A 653 17.28 4.87 20.33
N GLY A 654 17.37 6.12 19.88
CA GLY A 654 17.56 7.29 20.73
C GLY A 654 16.37 7.67 21.62
N HIS A 655 15.16 7.18 21.33
CA HIS A 655 13.93 7.48 22.09
C HIS A 655 13.42 6.33 22.96
N ILE A 656 14.16 5.24 23.08
CA ILE A 656 13.79 4.11 23.90
C ILE A 656 14.19 4.41 25.36
N GLY A 657 13.29 5.00 26.12
CA GLY A 657 13.57 5.23 27.54
C GLY A 657 13.02 6.53 28.16
N TYR A 658 12.05 7.21 27.55
CA TYR A 658 11.35 8.35 28.17
C TYR A 658 9.88 8.07 28.40
#